data_0e19a76cc9ecae952db96472ca6619cc
#
_entry.id   0e19a76cc9ecae952db96472ca6619cc
#
_cell.length_a   1.000
_cell.length_b   1.000
_cell.length_c   1.000
_cell.angle_alpha   90.00
_cell.angle_beta   90.00
_cell.angle_gamma   90.00
#
_symmetry.space_group_name_H-M   'P 1'
#
loop_
_entity.id
_entity.type
_entity.pdbx_description
1 polymer ?
#
loop_
_entity_poly.entity_id
_entity_poly.type
_entity_poly.pdbx_seq_one_letter_code
_entity_poly.pdbx_strand_id
1 'polypeptide(L)'
;MKKYFSRALINDILYVFFDTPDSDINIFNEEAVTQLEAHLDFSLAFRAIVFCSKKKTFIAGADVKEIANAYDAPDERINEIVSKGHEIFNRIEDLEIPTLSIINGAAMGGGLELALACTGRVVADDDSIQMSLPETKLGILPAWGGTTRLPRLIGADNAIDLICSGRSVRPQEALSLGLVDAVVPVKDGENLKDLRYGELSNLVEAAIPALEEELEKRRSQKCSPLKLSMIESMMTFKLAKAMISKKAGKNYPAPLKALSVIESCRKMSRDEALEAEKVAFCELVKTPTSKSLIEIFFGERKLKATAQELASKVSMPQSVGVLGAGTMGAGIALCLANKANLPVILYDISEEQLHSAVSSAKSYLDGKLSKGYITSDEASRVLSLIKTTTDVNEATSKPDLIIEAVPEIMELKRDLVYNCDSSKFVATNTSTFKVDDIAGYSTFGGMHFFNPVSKMPLVEIVAGEHTSDETIGVLCKVALAMGKTPVVCKDCSGFIVNRLLMPYLIEFDKMLAEGYDFVHIDEVMKNYGWPMGPAELCDLVGLDIIYHGSESMSKAYDYVELAEESTCTYLYKKNALGQKSGAGFYNWSGTKKGSKFADCGPRKEVPQEIQERLMAPMREEAARILDEGIVNHPYEINMSMVFGAGFPPFKGGLLASEEFSNS
;
A
#
# COMPACT_ATOMS: atom_id res chain seq x y z
N MET A 1 9.05 18.38 29.70
CA MET A 1 7.97 18.36 28.72
C MET A 1 8.59 18.51 27.33
N LYS A 2 8.35 17.58 26.43
CA LYS A 2 8.83 17.65 25.04
C LYS A 2 8.16 18.85 24.35
N LYS A 3 8.86 19.57 23.50
CA LYS A 3 8.35 20.77 22.86
C LYS A 3 8.02 20.47 21.39
N TYR A 4 6.72 20.39 21.08
CA TYR A 4 6.23 20.09 19.72
C TYR A 4 6.12 21.32 18.83
N PHE A 5 6.04 22.52 19.42
CA PHE A 5 5.87 23.76 18.68
C PHE A 5 6.89 24.80 19.09
N SER A 6 7.24 25.64 18.13
CA SER A 6 7.91 26.92 18.37
C SER A 6 7.17 28.02 17.62
N ARG A 7 7.32 29.26 18.06
CA ARG A 7 6.66 30.40 17.43
C ARG A 7 7.62 31.55 17.20
N ALA A 8 7.35 32.32 16.17
CA ALA A 8 8.01 33.57 15.88
C ALA A 8 6.97 34.64 15.50
N LEU A 9 7.18 35.85 15.93
CA LEU A 9 6.36 37.02 15.55
C LEU A 9 7.18 37.89 14.62
N ILE A 10 6.70 38.10 13.39
CA ILE A 10 7.38 38.89 12.36
C ILE A 10 6.33 39.73 11.68
N ASN A 11 6.49 41.05 11.68
CA ASN A 11 5.55 42.03 11.07
C ASN A 11 4.08 41.82 11.51
N ASP A 12 3.88 41.57 12.79
CA ASP A 12 2.58 41.25 13.39
C ASP A 12 1.89 39.98 12.89
N ILE A 13 2.65 39.10 12.20
CA ILE A 13 2.22 37.77 11.77
C ILE A 13 2.83 36.74 12.72
N LEU A 14 1.97 35.89 13.28
CA LEU A 14 2.41 34.78 14.15
C LEU A 14 2.69 33.53 13.33
N TYR A 15 3.95 33.08 13.29
CA TYR A 15 4.36 31.80 12.73
C TYR A 15 4.38 30.74 13.82
N VAL A 16 3.66 29.64 13.58
CA VAL A 16 3.61 28.46 14.45
C VAL A 16 4.28 27.30 13.71
N PHE A 17 5.45 26.89 14.19
CA PHE A 17 6.24 25.82 13.58
C PHE A 17 6.03 24.52 14.33
N PHE A 18 5.58 23.50 13.60
CA PHE A 18 5.48 22.15 14.12
C PHE A 18 6.83 21.43 14.02
N ASP A 19 7.28 20.78 15.12
CA ASP A 19 8.57 20.12 15.24
C ASP A 19 8.51 18.98 16.27
N THR A 20 7.95 17.82 15.88
CA THR A 20 7.83 16.65 16.76
C THR A 20 9.21 16.21 17.27
N PRO A 21 9.45 16.18 18.58
CA PRO A 21 10.72 15.77 19.15
C PRO A 21 11.10 14.32 18.81
N ASP A 22 12.38 14.07 18.61
CA ASP A 22 12.95 12.73 18.38
C ASP A 22 12.30 11.96 17.21
N SER A 23 11.82 12.68 16.18
CA SER A 23 11.16 12.11 15.01
C SER A 23 11.53 12.88 13.75
N ASP A 24 11.68 12.19 12.62
CA ASP A 24 11.90 12.80 11.31
C ASP A 24 10.62 13.37 10.69
N ILE A 25 9.46 13.03 11.24
CA ILE A 25 8.15 13.47 10.76
C ILE A 25 7.35 14.14 11.88
N ASN A 26 6.44 15.04 11.49
CA ASN A 26 5.46 15.60 12.42
C ASN A 26 4.23 14.70 12.48
N ILE A 27 3.79 14.40 13.72
CA ILE A 27 2.57 13.65 14.01
C ILE A 27 1.77 14.35 15.12
N PHE A 28 0.46 14.28 15.07
CA PHE A 28 -0.41 14.67 16.17
C PHE A 28 -0.56 13.50 17.15
N ASN A 29 -0.09 13.69 18.37
CA ASN A 29 -0.46 12.93 19.54
C ASN A 29 -1.16 13.85 20.55
N GLU A 30 -1.69 13.31 21.63
CA GLU A 30 -2.42 14.07 22.66
C GLU A 30 -1.61 15.25 23.21
N GLU A 31 -0.31 15.05 23.44
CA GLU A 31 0.58 16.10 23.93
C GLU A 31 0.75 17.24 22.92
N ALA A 32 0.90 16.91 21.63
CA ALA A 32 0.98 17.89 20.54
C ALA A 32 -0.32 18.67 20.40
N VAL A 33 -1.48 18.00 20.47
CA VAL A 33 -2.79 18.66 20.42
C VAL A 33 -2.97 19.65 21.58
N THR A 34 -2.61 19.24 22.80
CA THR A 34 -2.66 20.09 23.99
C THR A 34 -1.70 21.29 23.89
N GLN A 35 -0.49 21.08 23.36
CA GLN A 35 0.45 22.19 23.17
C GLN A 35 0.02 23.14 22.07
N LEU A 36 -0.62 22.66 20.98
CA LEU A 36 -1.16 23.51 19.94
C LEU A 36 -2.19 24.49 20.53
N GLU A 37 -3.07 24.02 21.41
CA GLU A 37 -4.05 24.86 22.09
C GLU A 37 -3.39 26.00 22.86
N ALA A 38 -2.33 25.73 23.61
CA ALA A 38 -1.58 26.74 24.36
C ALA A 38 -0.89 27.77 23.45
N HIS A 39 -0.56 27.41 22.19
CA HIS A 39 0.00 28.34 21.21
C HIS A 39 -1.04 29.20 20.52
N LEU A 40 -2.33 28.87 20.65
CA LEU A 40 -3.49 29.62 20.18
C LEU A 40 -4.06 30.58 21.26
N ASP A 41 -3.28 30.90 22.28
CA ASP A 41 -3.67 31.92 23.27
C ASP A 41 -3.45 33.31 22.68
N PHE A 42 -4.57 33.99 22.40
CA PHE A 42 -4.66 35.25 21.63
C PHE A 42 -4.70 36.50 22.51
N SER A 43 -4.00 36.50 23.60
CA SER A 43 -3.81 37.71 24.41
C SER A 43 -3.07 38.84 23.67
N LEU A 44 -2.47 38.55 22.51
CA LEU A 44 -1.76 39.48 21.64
C LEU A 44 -2.55 39.70 20.32
N ALA A 45 -2.51 40.93 19.78
CA ALA A 45 -3.10 41.25 18.48
C ALA A 45 -2.16 40.79 17.35
N PHE A 46 -2.59 39.85 16.51
CA PHE A 46 -1.91 39.42 15.29
C PHE A 46 -2.72 39.84 14.07
N ARG A 47 -2.04 40.11 12.95
CA ARG A 47 -2.70 40.33 11.66
C ARG A 47 -3.08 39.01 10.99
N ALA A 48 -2.27 37.97 11.17
CA ALA A 48 -2.49 36.63 10.63
C ALA A 48 -1.75 35.57 11.45
N ILE A 49 -2.13 34.33 11.31
CA ILE A 49 -1.41 33.14 11.85
C ILE A 49 -1.02 32.22 10.72
N VAL A 50 0.24 31.75 10.74
CA VAL A 50 0.79 30.86 9.72
C VAL A 50 1.28 29.58 10.37
N PHE A 51 0.75 28.44 9.93
CA PHE A 51 1.16 27.10 10.36
C PHE A 51 2.21 26.55 9.40
N CYS A 52 3.37 26.21 9.92
CA CYS A 52 4.55 25.72 9.19
C CYS A 52 5.10 24.45 9.81
N SER A 53 5.95 23.76 9.08
CA SER A 53 6.72 22.61 9.57
C SER A 53 8.23 22.90 9.50
N LYS A 54 8.98 22.43 10.51
CA LYS A 54 10.46 22.41 10.48
C LYS A 54 11.04 21.12 9.87
N LYS A 55 10.19 20.21 9.41
CA LYS A 55 10.57 18.91 8.86
C LYS A 55 10.26 18.82 7.37
N LYS A 56 10.71 17.73 6.73
CA LYS A 56 10.38 17.42 5.34
C LYS A 56 8.90 17.09 5.11
N THR A 57 8.18 16.71 6.15
CA THR A 57 6.72 16.54 6.11
C THR A 57 6.03 17.77 6.70
N PHE A 58 4.86 18.11 6.20
CA PHE A 58 4.00 19.07 6.91
C PHE A 58 3.53 18.43 8.22
N ILE A 59 2.52 17.56 8.16
CA ILE A 59 2.08 16.73 9.29
C ILE A 59 1.55 15.40 8.71
N ALA A 60 2.12 14.29 9.18
CA ALA A 60 1.81 12.95 8.66
C ALA A 60 0.55 12.30 9.28
N GLY A 61 -0.27 13.07 9.98
CA GLY A 61 -1.52 12.63 10.60
C GLY A 61 -1.44 12.44 12.10
N ALA A 62 -2.44 11.79 12.66
CA ALA A 62 -2.48 11.40 14.07
C ALA A 62 -1.55 10.21 14.36
N ASP A 63 -1.13 10.06 15.62
CA ASP A 63 -0.37 8.89 16.03
C ASP A 63 -1.24 7.62 15.97
N VAL A 64 -0.93 6.74 15.03
CA VAL A 64 -1.68 5.49 14.84
C VAL A 64 -1.62 4.59 16.07
N LYS A 65 -0.60 4.75 16.95
CA LYS A 65 -0.55 4.01 18.23
C LYS A 65 -1.66 4.46 19.18
N GLU A 66 -1.94 5.76 19.24
CA GLU A 66 -3.06 6.28 20.04
C GLU A 66 -4.41 5.80 19.47
N ILE A 67 -4.52 5.74 18.13
CA ILE A 67 -5.70 5.19 17.47
C ILE A 67 -5.86 3.70 17.77
N ALA A 68 -4.78 2.92 17.77
CA ALA A 68 -4.81 1.50 18.14
C ALA A 68 -5.31 1.30 19.59
N ASN A 69 -4.84 2.11 20.52
CA ASN A 69 -5.26 2.06 21.92
C ASN A 69 -6.75 2.42 22.11
N ALA A 70 -7.35 3.16 21.18
CA ALA A 70 -8.76 3.51 21.23
C ALA A 70 -9.68 2.28 21.07
N TYR A 71 -9.22 1.18 20.48
CA TYR A 71 -10.01 -0.05 20.35
C TYR A 71 -10.50 -0.57 21.71
N ASP A 72 -9.62 -0.59 22.71
CA ASP A 72 -9.93 -1.09 24.05
C ASP A 72 -10.32 0.02 25.04
N ALA A 73 -10.24 1.30 24.63
CA ALA A 73 -10.56 2.43 25.48
C ALA A 73 -12.08 2.59 25.72
N PRO A 74 -12.53 3.14 26.87
CA PRO A 74 -13.91 3.53 27.08
C PRO A 74 -14.38 4.58 26.05
N ASP A 75 -15.66 4.56 25.70
CA ASP A 75 -16.24 5.51 24.72
C ASP A 75 -16.05 6.96 25.14
N GLU A 76 -16.14 7.25 26.45
CA GLU A 76 -15.93 8.56 27.01
C GLU A 76 -14.54 9.10 26.68
N ARG A 77 -13.51 8.23 26.75
CA ARG A 77 -12.11 8.61 26.44
C ARG A 77 -11.93 8.92 24.96
N ILE A 78 -12.53 8.11 24.09
CA ILE A 78 -12.46 8.33 22.64
C ILE A 78 -13.16 9.65 22.29
N ASN A 79 -14.35 9.85 22.86
CA ASN A 79 -15.11 11.09 22.67
C ASN A 79 -14.34 12.33 23.14
N GLU A 80 -13.63 12.24 24.27
CA GLU A 80 -12.79 13.33 24.79
C GLU A 80 -11.68 13.72 23.80
N ILE A 81 -10.93 12.74 23.29
CA ILE A 81 -9.82 12.98 22.34
C ILE A 81 -10.33 13.60 21.04
N VAL A 82 -11.41 13.04 20.46
CA VAL A 82 -11.98 13.56 19.22
C VAL A 82 -12.55 14.96 19.42
N SER A 83 -13.29 15.19 20.52
CA SER A 83 -13.87 16.50 20.84
C SER A 83 -12.80 17.57 21.03
N LYS A 84 -11.66 17.21 21.63
CA LYS A 84 -10.52 18.12 21.80
C LYS A 84 -9.97 18.60 20.46
N GLY A 85 -9.80 17.70 19.50
CA GLY A 85 -9.39 18.06 18.14
C GLY A 85 -10.41 18.95 17.44
N HIS A 86 -11.70 18.64 17.55
CA HIS A 86 -12.77 19.49 17.03
C HIS A 86 -12.73 20.91 17.62
N GLU A 87 -12.60 21.01 18.95
CA GLU A 87 -12.54 22.28 19.64
C GLU A 87 -11.39 23.16 19.14
N ILE A 88 -10.17 22.59 19.04
CA ILE A 88 -8.99 23.31 18.61
C ILE A 88 -9.11 23.75 17.14
N PHE A 89 -9.55 22.85 16.25
CA PHE A 89 -9.66 23.17 14.83
C PHE A 89 -10.83 24.13 14.57
N ASN A 90 -11.92 24.04 15.33
CA ASN A 90 -12.99 25.04 15.29
C ASN A 90 -12.50 26.42 15.76
N ARG A 91 -11.67 26.49 16.82
CA ARG A 91 -11.06 27.77 17.24
C ARG A 91 -10.22 28.39 16.14
N ILE A 92 -9.43 27.59 15.39
CA ILE A 92 -8.63 28.08 14.25
C ILE A 92 -9.54 28.61 13.15
N GLU A 93 -10.59 27.87 12.80
CA GLU A 93 -11.55 28.23 11.78
C GLU A 93 -12.37 29.49 12.15
N ASP A 94 -12.64 29.68 13.45
CA ASP A 94 -13.48 30.77 13.99
C ASP A 94 -12.71 32.06 14.29
N LEU A 95 -11.39 32.03 14.06
CA LEU A 95 -10.58 33.25 14.22
C LEU A 95 -11.07 34.38 13.33
N GLU A 96 -11.01 35.60 13.88
CA GLU A 96 -11.36 36.83 13.15
C GLU A 96 -10.23 37.38 12.27
N ILE A 97 -9.06 36.70 12.31
CA ILE A 97 -7.89 37.02 11.51
C ILE A 97 -7.59 35.87 10.54
N PRO A 98 -6.96 36.16 9.39
CA PRO A 98 -6.58 35.13 8.43
C PRO A 98 -5.64 34.08 9.04
N THR A 99 -5.87 32.82 8.67
CA THR A 99 -4.97 31.69 8.99
C THR A 99 -4.49 31.02 7.71
N LEU A 100 -3.20 30.69 7.63
CA LEU A 100 -2.58 30.09 6.44
C LEU A 100 -1.81 28.82 6.85
N SER A 101 -1.99 27.75 6.13
CA SER A 101 -1.12 26.58 6.20
C SER A 101 -0.14 26.57 5.03
N ILE A 102 1.16 26.39 5.32
CA ILE A 102 2.23 26.23 4.32
C ILE A 102 2.63 24.77 4.30
N ILE A 103 2.18 24.06 3.25
CA ILE A 103 2.36 22.63 3.07
C ILE A 103 3.67 22.40 2.31
N ASN A 104 4.73 22.10 3.03
CA ASN A 104 6.08 21.87 2.50
C ASN A 104 6.44 20.39 2.30
N GLY A 105 5.50 19.50 2.55
CA GLY A 105 5.67 18.05 2.47
C GLY A 105 4.35 17.33 2.69
N ALA A 106 4.39 16.04 2.95
CA ALA A 106 3.18 15.24 3.15
C ALA A 106 2.24 15.84 4.21
N ALA A 107 0.96 16.01 3.84
CA ALA A 107 -0.14 16.44 4.70
C ALA A 107 -1.22 15.38 4.71
N MET A 108 -1.25 14.54 5.75
CA MET A 108 -2.13 13.38 5.80
C MET A 108 -3.03 13.41 7.03
N GLY A 109 -4.27 12.91 6.90
CA GLY A 109 -5.21 12.78 8.01
C GLY A 109 -5.38 14.07 8.79
N GLY A 110 -5.19 14.02 10.11
CA GLY A 110 -5.25 15.19 11.00
C GLY A 110 -4.39 16.36 10.56
N GLY A 111 -3.30 16.12 9.82
CA GLY A 111 -2.47 17.18 9.24
C GLY A 111 -3.17 17.94 8.11
N LEU A 112 -3.90 17.22 7.26
CA LEU A 112 -4.74 17.85 6.24
C LEU A 112 -5.98 18.48 6.88
N GLU A 113 -6.54 17.89 7.94
CA GLU A 113 -7.68 18.47 8.68
C GLU A 113 -7.35 19.80 9.35
N LEU A 114 -6.12 19.95 9.89
CA LEU A 114 -5.61 21.25 10.34
C LEU A 114 -5.58 22.26 9.18
N ALA A 115 -5.02 21.86 8.03
CA ALA A 115 -4.98 22.74 6.86
C ALA A 115 -6.38 23.13 6.37
N LEU A 116 -7.35 22.23 6.42
CA LEU A 116 -8.75 22.50 6.09
C LEU A 116 -9.42 23.49 7.06
N ALA A 117 -8.98 23.56 8.31
CA ALA A 117 -9.45 24.53 9.28
C ALA A 117 -8.88 25.95 9.05
N CYS A 118 -7.77 26.07 8.33
CA CYS A 118 -7.18 27.37 7.99
C CYS A 118 -7.98 28.10 6.91
N THR A 119 -7.89 29.45 6.89
CA THR A 119 -8.47 30.30 5.85
C THR A 119 -7.88 29.97 4.48
N GLY A 120 -6.55 29.85 4.40
CA GLY A 120 -5.82 29.56 3.17
C GLY A 120 -4.85 28.38 3.31
N ARG A 121 -4.47 27.81 2.17
CA ARG A 121 -3.54 26.68 2.03
C ARG A 121 -2.63 26.92 0.84
N VAL A 122 -1.34 26.90 1.08
CA VAL A 122 -0.31 27.00 0.04
C VAL A 122 0.54 25.76 0.09
N VAL A 123 0.88 25.21 -1.07
CA VAL A 123 1.71 24.01 -1.18
C VAL A 123 2.94 24.28 -2.06
N ALA A 124 4.08 23.66 -1.72
CA ALA A 124 5.28 23.70 -2.55
C ALA A 124 5.04 22.94 -3.87
N ASP A 125 5.63 23.44 -4.97
CA ASP A 125 5.63 22.78 -6.28
C ASP A 125 6.66 21.66 -6.31
N ASP A 126 6.32 20.55 -5.62
CA ASP A 126 7.13 19.34 -5.53
C ASP A 126 6.19 18.13 -5.65
N ASP A 127 6.33 17.38 -6.74
CA ASP A 127 5.53 16.20 -7.05
C ASP A 127 5.64 15.06 -6.02
N SER A 128 6.63 15.10 -5.12
CA SER A 128 6.75 14.17 -4.01
C SER A 128 5.74 14.43 -2.90
N ILE A 129 5.17 15.64 -2.84
CA ILE A 129 4.18 16.03 -1.82
C ILE A 129 2.85 15.34 -2.09
N GLN A 130 2.32 14.74 -1.04
CA GLN A 130 1.04 14.05 -1.04
C GLN A 130 0.11 14.62 0.03
N MET A 131 -1.11 14.93 -0.36
CA MET A 131 -2.18 15.35 0.55
C MET A 131 -3.31 14.31 0.50
N SER A 132 -3.76 13.81 1.66
CA SER A 132 -4.78 12.75 1.71
C SER A 132 -5.49 12.68 3.05
N LEU A 133 -6.67 12.05 3.04
CA LEU A 133 -7.39 11.55 4.22
C LEU A 133 -7.45 10.01 4.13
N PRO A 134 -6.40 9.29 4.55
CA PRO A 134 -6.26 7.85 4.33
C PRO A 134 -6.92 6.98 5.39
N GLU A 135 -7.69 7.55 6.32
CA GLU A 135 -8.24 6.90 7.51
C GLU A 135 -9.07 5.65 7.17
N THR A 136 -9.78 5.66 6.03
CA THR A 136 -10.59 4.49 5.61
C THR A 136 -9.74 3.25 5.31
N LYS A 137 -8.44 3.42 5.00
CA LYS A 137 -7.48 2.31 4.87
C LYS A 137 -7.14 1.66 6.21
N LEU A 138 -7.35 2.37 7.32
CA LEU A 138 -7.21 1.87 8.68
C LEU A 138 -8.55 1.40 9.27
N GLY A 139 -9.62 1.34 8.46
CA GLY A 139 -10.95 0.94 8.90
C GLY A 139 -11.68 1.97 9.74
N ILE A 140 -11.23 3.21 9.78
CA ILE A 140 -11.84 4.38 10.45
C ILE A 140 -12.19 5.47 9.43
N LEU A 141 -12.66 6.62 9.87
CA LEU A 141 -12.87 7.80 9.03
C LEU A 141 -12.14 9.01 9.63
N PRO A 142 -11.92 10.10 8.87
CA PRO A 142 -11.39 11.35 9.40
C PRO A 142 -12.24 11.82 10.58
N ALA A 143 -11.60 12.21 11.69
CA ALA A 143 -12.30 12.45 12.95
C ALA A 143 -12.14 13.88 13.49
N TRP A 144 -11.41 14.76 12.80
CA TRP A 144 -11.21 16.16 13.22
C TRP A 144 -11.74 17.16 12.19
N GLY A 145 -12.76 16.74 11.45
CA GLY A 145 -13.55 17.57 10.55
C GLY A 145 -13.31 17.32 9.07
N GLY A 146 -12.58 16.28 8.71
CA GLY A 146 -12.31 15.96 7.31
C GLY A 146 -13.56 15.63 6.52
N THR A 147 -14.49 14.84 7.07
CA THR A 147 -15.78 14.53 6.41
C THR A 147 -16.73 15.74 6.38
N THR A 148 -16.45 16.73 7.19
CA THR A 148 -17.26 17.96 7.31
C THR A 148 -16.71 19.09 6.45
N ARG A 149 -15.38 19.38 6.52
CA ARG A 149 -14.75 20.53 5.85
C ARG A 149 -14.43 20.26 4.38
N LEU A 150 -13.87 19.07 4.08
CA LEU A 150 -13.45 18.78 2.71
C LEU A 150 -14.60 18.83 1.69
N PRO A 151 -15.80 18.22 1.94
CA PRO A 151 -16.92 18.33 0.99
C PRO A 151 -17.43 19.75 0.79
N ARG A 152 -17.30 20.61 1.81
CA ARG A 152 -17.69 22.01 1.71
C ARG A 152 -16.69 22.84 0.91
N LEU A 153 -15.43 22.42 0.86
CA LEU A 153 -14.35 23.10 0.14
C LEU A 153 -14.29 22.68 -1.34
N ILE A 154 -14.20 21.38 -1.64
CA ILE A 154 -13.96 20.86 -3.00
C ILE A 154 -15.17 20.19 -3.65
N GLY A 155 -16.33 20.23 -3.01
CA GLY A 155 -17.55 19.54 -3.46
C GLY A 155 -17.62 18.09 -2.99
N ALA A 156 -18.85 17.56 -2.97
CA ALA A 156 -19.12 16.21 -2.44
C ALA A 156 -18.45 15.10 -3.25
N ASP A 157 -18.48 15.19 -4.59
CA ASP A 157 -17.96 14.14 -5.49
C ASP A 157 -16.47 13.92 -5.27
N ASN A 158 -15.68 15.01 -5.29
CA ASN A 158 -14.24 14.97 -5.06
C ASN A 158 -13.90 14.51 -3.64
N ALA A 159 -14.63 15.00 -2.64
CA ALA A 159 -14.41 14.62 -1.25
C ALA A 159 -14.72 13.14 -0.99
N ILE A 160 -15.81 12.62 -1.57
CA ILE A 160 -16.16 11.19 -1.48
C ILE A 160 -15.05 10.34 -2.09
N ASP A 161 -14.53 10.72 -3.26
CA ASP A 161 -13.43 9.98 -3.88
C ASP A 161 -12.20 9.97 -2.99
N LEU A 162 -11.77 11.13 -2.48
CA LEU A 162 -10.57 11.22 -1.63
C LEU A 162 -10.73 10.49 -0.29
N ILE A 163 -11.84 10.67 0.41
CA ILE A 163 -12.07 10.10 1.74
C ILE A 163 -12.34 8.59 1.64
N CYS A 164 -13.25 8.16 0.76
CA CYS A 164 -13.64 6.75 0.71
C CYS A 164 -12.58 5.84 0.08
N SER A 165 -11.71 6.38 -0.79
CA SER A 165 -10.59 5.63 -1.35
C SER A 165 -9.30 5.79 -0.54
N GLY A 166 -9.17 6.86 0.25
CA GLY A 166 -7.94 7.24 0.95
C GLY A 166 -6.79 7.54 -0.01
N ARG A 167 -7.07 7.90 -1.27
CA ARG A 167 -6.01 8.24 -2.22
C ARG A 167 -5.41 9.62 -1.91
N SER A 168 -4.18 9.80 -2.36
CA SER A 168 -3.48 11.08 -2.26
C SER A 168 -3.66 11.89 -3.55
N VAL A 169 -3.54 13.22 -3.41
CA VAL A 169 -3.43 14.18 -4.51
C VAL A 169 -2.07 14.88 -4.45
N ARG A 170 -1.54 15.24 -5.62
CA ARG A 170 -0.32 16.03 -5.80
C ARG A 170 -0.65 17.54 -5.86
N PRO A 171 0.35 18.44 -5.76
CA PRO A 171 0.11 19.90 -5.71
C PRO A 171 -0.77 20.44 -6.83
N GLN A 172 -0.50 20.11 -8.08
CA GLN A 172 -1.25 20.61 -9.22
C GLN A 172 -2.68 20.07 -9.28
N GLU A 173 -2.89 18.79 -8.90
CA GLU A 173 -4.23 18.23 -8.78
C GLU A 173 -4.99 18.90 -7.64
N ALA A 174 -4.33 19.13 -6.48
CA ALA A 174 -4.94 19.80 -5.35
C ALA A 174 -5.39 21.23 -5.69
N LEU A 175 -4.58 21.96 -6.48
CA LEU A 175 -4.96 23.29 -6.99
C LEU A 175 -6.18 23.19 -7.90
N SER A 176 -6.18 22.25 -8.84
CA SER A 176 -7.30 22.05 -9.77
C SER A 176 -8.62 21.70 -9.08
N LEU A 177 -8.55 20.98 -7.96
CA LEU A 177 -9.69 20.61 -7.12
C LEU A 177 -10.15 21.77 -6.20
N GLY A 178 -9.36 22.84 -6.04
CA GLY A 178 -9.59 23.89 -5.06
C GLY A 178 -9.27 23.45 -3.61
N LEU A 179 -8.50 22.38 -3.44
CA LEU A 179 -8.02 21.93 -2.13
C LEU A 179 -6.96 22.88 -1.57
N VAL A 180 -6.12 23.45 -2.43
CA VAL A 180 -5.15 24.50 -2.11
C VAL A 180 -5.40 25.73 -2.94
N ASP A 181 -5.00 26.89 -2.41
CA ASP A 181 -5.24 28.20 -3.02
C ASP A 181 -4.09 28.58 -3.97
N ALA A 182 -2.87 28.06 -3.72
CA ALA A 182 -1.71 28.30 -4.58
C ALA A 182 -0.70 27.15 -4.51
N VAL A 183 0.01 26.94 -5.62
CA VAL A 183 1.23 26.13 -5.72
C VAL A 183 2.40 27.08 -5.88
N VAL A 184 3.38 27.01 -4.97
CA VAL A 184 4.52 27.95 -4.92
C VAL A 184 5.75 27.25 -5.45
N PRO A 185 6.41 27.80 -6.50
CA PRO A 185 7.65 27.27 -7.00
C PRO A 185 8.74 27.25 -5.92
N VAL A 186 9.43 26.12 -5.80
CA VAL A 186 10.61 25.98 -4.93
C VAL A 186 11.83 25.85 -5.87
N LYS A 187 12.87 26.62 -5.61
CA LYS A 187 14.10 26.51 -6.40
C LYS A 187 14.74 25.13 -6.22
N ASP A 188 15.38 24.62 -7.27
CA ASP A 188 16.06 23.34 -7.23
C ASP A 188 16.98 23.23 -6.01
N GLY A 189 16.72 22.21 -5.17
CA GLY A 189 17.48 21.96 -3.95
C GLY A 189 17.02 22.75 -2.70
N GLU A 190 16.09 23.70 -2.82
CA GLU A 190 15.50 24.41 -1.69
C GLU A 190 14.14 23.79 -1.33
N ASN A 191 13.85 23.70 -0.04
CA ASN A 191 12.52 23.34 0.46
C ASN A 191 11.90 24.61 1.10
N LEU A 192 10.56 24.71 1.13
CA LEU A 192 9.89 25.83 1.82
C LEU A 192 10.35 26.02 3.27
N LYS A 193 10.82 24.94 3.94
CA LYS A 193 11.43 25.04 5.27
C LYS A 193 12.78 25.77 5.27
N ASP A 194 13.48 25.79 4.14
CA ASP A 194 14.82 26.40 3.99
C ASP A 194 14.71 27.85 3.53
N LEU A 195 13.48 28.33 3.19
CA LEU A 195 13.23 29.75 2.93
C LEU A 195 13.59 30.56 4.17
N ARG A 196 14.37 31.61 3.97
CA ARG A 196 14.66 32.54 5.05
C ARG A 196 13.36 33.17 5.52
N TYR A 197 13.26 33.46 6.82
CA TYR A 197 12.07 34.08 7.42
C TYR A 197 11.56 35.29 6.63
N GLY A 198 12.46 36.10 6.04
CA GLY A 198 12.09 37.26 5.23
C GLY A 198 11.39 36.89 3.92
N GLU A 199 11.81 35.82 3.24
CA GLU A 199 11.19 35.34 1.99
C GLU A 199 9.81 34.75 2.26
N LEU A 200 9.70 33.96 3.35
CA LEU A 200 8.45 33.41 3.81
C LEU A 200 7.47 34.55 4.22
N SER A 201 7.97 35.56 4.93
CA SER A 201 7.19 36.73 5.33
C SER A 201 6.66 37.48 4.11
N ASN A 202 7.48 37.71 3.08
CA ASN A 202 7.04 38.40 1.86
C ASN A 202 5.92 37.64 1.12
N LEU A 203 6.03 36.29 1.05
CA LEU A 203 5.01 35.42 0.46
C LEU A 203 3.68 35.57 1.21
N VAL A 204 3.75 35.49 2.53
CA VAL A 204 2.56 35.58 3.40
C VAL A 204 1.94 36.97 3.34
N GLU A 205 2.75 38.03 3.40
CA GLU A 205 2.24 39.40 3.30
C GLU A 205 1.54 39.67 1.97
N ALA A 206 2.05 39.15 0.88
CA ALA A 206 1.42 39.21 -0.44
C ALA A 206 0.08 38.46 -0.50
N ALA A 207 -0.08 37.39 0.29
CA ALA A 207 -1.29 36.57 0.35
C ALA A 207 -2.37 37.16 1.27
N ILE A 208 -2.03 37.99 2.27
CA ILE A 208 -2.97 38.49 3.31
C ILE A 208 -4.22 39.14 2.70
N PRO A 209 -4.17 40.06 1.73
CA PRO A 209 -5.38 40.70 1.21
C PRO A 209 -6.37 39.71 0.60
N ALA A 210 -5.87 38.70 -0.13
CA ALA A 210 -6.71 37.64 -0.69
C ALA A 210 -7.29 36.72 0.40
N LEU A 211 -6.52 36.47 1.47
CA LEU A 211 -6.99 35.71 2.62
C LEU A 211 -8.05 36.46 3.45
N GLU A 212 -7.95 37.77 3.57
CA GLU A 212 -8.96 38.61 4.23
C GLU A 212 -10.28 38.55 3.44
N GLU A 213 -10.23 38.68 2.12
CA GLU A 213 -11.42 38.55 1.26
C GLU A 213 -12.05 37.16 1.39
N GLU A 214 -11.21 36.12 1.38
CA GLU A 214 -11.66 34.72 1.54
C GLU A 214 -12.24 34.46 2.93
N LEU A 215 -11.69 35.06 3.97
CA LEU A 215 -12.21 34.99 5.34
C LEU A 215 -13.63 35.53 5.42
N GLU A 216 -13.89 36.71 4.82
CA GLU A 216 -15.24 37.29 4.75
C GLU A 216 -16.22 36.38 3.97
N LYS A 217 -15.79 35.82 2.84
CA LYS A 217 -16.60 34.83 2.10
C LYS A 217 -16.91 33.60 2.96
N ARG A 218 -15.94 33.05 3.67
CA ARG A 218 -16.13 31.89 4.54
C ARG A 218 -17.02 32.19 5.72
N ARG A 219 -16.91 33.36 6.33
CA ARG A 219 -17.83 33.79 7.39
C ARG A 219 -19.28 33.74 6.92
N SER A 220 -19.55 34.16 5.69
CA SER A 220 -20.88 34.04 5.10
C SER A 220 -21.31 32.61 4.75
N GLN A 221 -20.37 31.68 4.61
CA GLN A 221 -20.59 30.29 4.20
C GLN A 221 -20.49 29.26 5.35
N LYS A 222 -19.92 29.62 6.51
CA LYS A 222 -19.67 28.72 7.66
C LYS A 222 -20.87 27.87 8.09
N CYS A 223 -22.07 28.38 7.88
CA CYS A 223 -23.31 27.69 8.19
C CYS A 223 -24.04 27.15 6.95
N SER A 224 -23.43 27.26 5.76
CA SER A 224 -24.11 26.87 4.53
C SER A 224 -24.01 25.37 4.34
N PRO A 225 -25.14 24.65 4.20
CA PRO A 225 -25.15 23.24 3.81
C PRO A 225 -24.50 23.07 2.42
N LEU A 226 -24.06 21.85 2.12
CA LEU A 226 -23.58 21.50 0.77
C LEU A 226 -24.63 21.93 -0.27
N LYS A 227 -24.25 22.84 -1.18
CA LYS A 227 -25.12 23.32 -2.25
C LYS A 227 -25.23 22.27 -3.38
N LEU A 228 -25.99 21.21 -3.13
CA LEU A 228 -26.36 20.23 -4.16
C LEU A 228 -27.85 20.32 -4.40
N SER A 229 -28.27 20.37 -5.65
CA SER A 229 -29.67 20.17 -5.99
C SER A 229 -30.12 18.77 -5.55
N MET A 230 -31.42 18.56 -5.34
CA MET A 230 -31.94 17.27 -4.90
C MET A 230 -31.58 16.15 -5.90
N ILE A 231 -31.57 16.44 -7.19
CA ILE A 231 -31.26 15.49 -8.27
C ILE A 231 -29.77 15.15 -8.28
N GLU A 232 -28.88 16.14 -8.24
CA GLU A 232 -27.43 15.95 -8.17
C GLU A 232 -27.06 15.15 -6.93
N SER A 233 -27.59 15.52 -5.76
CA SER A 233 -27.38 14.81 -4.52
C SER A 233 -27.79 13.33 -4.63
N MET A 234 -28.99 13.05 -5.16
CA MET A 234 -29.49 11.67 -5.27
C MET A 234 -28.62 10.84 -6.24
N MET A 235 -28.15 11.43 -7.34
CA MET A 235 -27.29 10.73 -8.30
C MET A 235 -25.90 10.47 -7.75
N THR A 236 -25.24 11.48 -7.18
CA THR A 236 -23.90 11.39 -6.59
C THR A 236 -23.83 10.30 -5.53
N PHE A 237 -24.65 10.38 -4.49
CA PHE A 237 -24.59 9.44 -3.37
C PHE A 237 -25.03 8.03 -3.76
N LYS A 238 -26.03 7.88 -4.62
CA LYS A 238 -26.47 6.56 -5.11
C LYS A 238 -25.40 5.86 -5.95
N LEU A 239 -24.76 6.58 -6.88
CA LEU A 239 -23.67 6.05 -7.70
C LEU A 239 -22.45 5.73 -6.84
N ALA A 240 -22.04 6.65 -5.97
CA ALA A 240 -20.93 6.43 -5.04
C ALA A 240 -21.17 5.20 -4.16
N LYS A 241 -22.36 5.05 -3.59
CA LYS A 241 -22.72 3.87 -2.78
C LYS A 241 -22.58 2.57 -3.56
N ALA A 242 -23.07 2.53 -4.80
CA ALA A 242 -22.95 1.34 -5.64
C ALA A 242 -21.49 1.00 -5.97
N MET A 243 -20.68 2.02 -6.32
CA MET A 243 -19.26 1.85 -6.62
C MET A 243 -18.45 1.41 -5.38
N ILE A 244 -18.67 2.06 -4.24
CA ILE A 244 -17.98 1.74 -2.99
C ILE A 244 -18.39 0.34 -2.51
N SER A 245 -19.68 -0.01 -2.53
CA SER A 245 -20.16 -1.34 -2.15
C SER A 245 -19.55 -2.44 -3.02
N LYS A 246 -19.39 -2.18 -4.32
CA LYS A 246 -18.74 -3.13 -5.24
C LYS A 246 -17.25 -3.30 -4.95
N LYS A 247 -16.56 -2.23 -4.58
CA LYS A 247 -15.11 -2.20 -4.36
C LYS A 247 -14.71 -2.65 -2.95
N ALA A 248 -15.36 -2.12 -1.94
CA ALA A 248 -15.06 -2.42 -0.53
C ALA A 248 -15.73 -3.72 -0.04
N GLY A 249 -16.89 -4.08 -0.61
CA GLY A 249 -17.66 -5.22 -0.13
C GLY A 249 -18.24 -5.00 1.28
N LYS A 250 -18.74 -6.09 1.88
CA LYS A 250 -19.37 -6.05 3.21
C LYS A 250 -18.37 -5.99 4.38
N ASN A 251 -17.11 -6.33 4.12
CA ASN A 251 -16.10 -6.53 5.16
C ASN A 251 -15.33 -5.25 5.52
N TYR A 252 -15.51 -4.17 4.76
CA TYR A 252 -14.86 -2.88 4.99
C TYR A 252 -15.91 -1.80 5.22
N PRO A 253 -16.38 -1.61 6.46
CA PRO A 253 -17.49 -0.69 6.75
C PRO A 253 -17.11 0.79 6.62
N ALA A 254 -15.85 1.16 6.82
CA ALA A 254 -15.42 2.55 6.92
C ALA A 254 -15.74 3.42 5.67
N PRO A 255 -15.49 2.98 4.42
CA PRO A 255 -15.83 3.78 3.25
C PRO A 255 -17.34 4.07 3.10
N LEU A 256 -18.19 3.07 3.40
CA LEU A 256 -19.65 3.26 3.36
C LEU A 256 -20.16 4.12 4.52
N LYS A 257 -19.55 3.99 5.70
CA LYS A 257 -19.88 4.83 6.86
C LYS A 257 -19.48 6.29 6.60
N ALA A 258 -18.27 6.53 6.04
CA ALA A 258 -17.83 7.86 5.64
C ALA A 258 -18.77 8.49 4.60
N LEU A 259 -19.17 7.72 3.57
CA LEU A 259 -20.17 8.18 2.59
C LEU A 259 -21.49 8.58 3.28
N SER A 260 -21.98 7.75 4.20
CA SER A 260 -23.23 8.01 4.95
C SER A 260 -23.15 9.27 5.81
N VAL A 261 -21.99 9.50 6.45
CA VAL A 261 -21.74 10.72 7.23
C VAL A 261 -21.78 11.94 6.32
N ILE A 262 -21.03 11.94 5.20
CA ILE A 262 -21.03 13.04 4.23
C ILE A 262 -22.44 13.31 3.68
N GLU A 263 -23.21 12.27 3.38
CA GLU A 263 -24.58 12.39 2.90
C GLU A 263 -25.51 13.04 3.93
N SER A 264 -25.46 12.60 5.19
CA SER A 264 -26.29 13.12 6.28
C SER A 264 -25.92 14.57 6.63
N CYS A 265 -24.62 14.90 6.64
CA CYS A 265 -24.09 16.19 7.02
C CYS A 265 -24.35 17.31 5.99
N ARG A 266 -24.84 16.98 4.80
CA ARG A 266 -25.11 17.98 3.73
C ARG A 266 -26.09 19.08 4.11
N LYS A 267 -26.98 18.85 5.08
CA LYS A 267 -27.99 19.81 5.55
C LYS A 267 -27.75 20.28 6.98
N MET A 268 -26.70 19.78 7.62
CA MET A 268 -26.36 20.06 9.01
C MET A 268 -25.48 21.30 9.11
N SER A 269 -25.55 21.98 10.22
CA SER A 269 -24.52 22.95 10.64
C SER A 269 -23.17 22.25 10.77
N ARG A 270 -22.08 23.04 10.87
CA ARG A 270 -20.74 22.47 11.11
C ARG A 270 -20.73 21.59 12.36
N ASP A 271 -21.26 22.09 13.46
CA ASP A 271 -21.14 21.44 14.77
C ASP A 271 -21.98 20.15 14.83
N GLU A 272 -23.19 20.14 14.23
CA GLU A 272 -23.98 18.91 14.06
C GLU A 272 -23.25 17.88 13.18
N ALA A 273 -22.59 18.33 12.11
CA ALA A 273 -21.83 17.46 11.22
C ALA A 273 -20.60 16.85 11.91
N LEU A 274 -19.88 17.63 12.70
CA LEU A 274 -18.74 17.17 13.50
C LEU A 274 -19.17 16.17 14.58
N GLU A 275 -20.35 16.35 15.19
CA GLU A 275 -20.88 15.39 16.14
C GLU A 275 -21.22 14.05 15.44
N ALA A 276 -21.82 14.10 14.25
CA ALA A 276 -22.09 12.89 13.46
C ALA A 276 -20.81 12.17 13.01
N GLU A 277 -19.77 12.92 12.66
CA GLU A 277 -18.43 12.41 12.35
C GLU A 277 -17.82 11.68 13.56
N LYS A 278 -17.85 12.30 14.75
CA LYS A 278 -17.35 11.73 16.01
C LYS A 278 -18.03 10.41 16.36
N VAL A 279 -19.36 10.37 16.32
CA VAL A 279 -20.14 9.14 16.59
C VAL A 279 -19.71 8.04 15.62
N ALA A 280 -19.61 8.33 14.34
CA ALA A 280 -19.22 7.36 13.33
C ALA A 280 -17.77 6.86 13.52
N PHE A 281 -16.84 7.71 13.94
CA PHE A 281 -15.48 7.33 14.27
C PHE A 281 -15.45 6.36 15.47
N CYS A 282 -16.17 6.69 16.56
CA CYS A 282 -16.25 5.85 17.75
C CYS A 282 -16.81 4.45 17.46
N GLU A 283 -17.80 4.35 16.57
CA GLU A 283 -18.31 3.06 16.11
C GLU A 283 -17.27 2.27 15.30
N LEU A 284 -16.54 2.94 14.38
CA LEU A 284 -15.61 2.29 13.47
C LEU A 284 -14.32 1.83 14.16
N VAL A 285 -13.75 2.64 15.05
CA VAL A 285 -12.48 2.32 15.71
C VAL A 285 -12.56 1.05 16.55
N LYS A 286 -13.76 0.70 17.03
CA LYS A 286 -14.04 -0.53 17.81
C LYS A 286 -14.39 -1.75 16.94
N THR A 287 -14.34 -1.62 15.62
CA THR A 287 -14.60 -2.78 14.76
C THR A 287 -13.37 -3.70 14.68
N PRO A 288 -13.57 -5.04 14.64
CA PRO A 288 -12.47 -5.97 14.37
C PRO A 288 -11.70 -5.64 13.08
N THR A 289 -12.40 -5.12 12.07
CA THR A 289 -11.78 -4.69 10.81
C THR A 289 -10.78 -3.55 11.03
N SER A 290 -11.13 -2.55 11.84
CA SER A 290 -10.21 -1.45 12.16
C SER A 290 -8.98 -1.97 12.90
N LYS A 291 -9.16 -2.80 13.93
CA LYS A 291 -8.05 -3.45 14.65
C LYS A 291 -7.12 -4.16 13.67
N SER A 292 -7.65 -5.05 12.84
CA SER A 292 -6.88 -5.81 11.86
C SER A 292 -6.10 -4.93 10.88
N LEU A 293 -6.74 -3.88 10.35
CA LEU A 293 -6.08 -2.99 9.38
C LEU A 293 -4.98 -2.14 10.03
N ILE A 294 -5.15 -1.73 11.29
CA ILE A 294 -4.12 -1.04 12.06
C ILE A 294 -2.94 -1.97 12.36
N GLU A 295 -3.20 -3.24 12.70
CA GLU A 295 -2.16 -4.26 12.90
C GLU A 295 -1.35 -4.48 11.61
N ILE A 296 -2.00 -4.57 10.45
CA ILE A 296 -1.33 -4.67 9.14
C ILE A 296 -0.47 -3.43 8.88
N PHE A 297 -0.97 -2.24 9.18
CA PHE A 297 -0.19 -1.01 9.05
C PHE A 297 1.10 -1.06 9.89
N PHE A 298 1.03 -1.52 11.14
CA PHE A 298 2.22 -1.67 11.97
C PHE A 298 3.14 -2.79 11.49
N GLY A 299 2.59 -3.92 11.06
CA GLY A 299 3.35 -5.02 10.49
C GLY A 299 4.14 -4.58 9.26
N GLU A 300 3.50 -3.87 8.33
CA GLU A 300 4.18 -3.31 7.15
C GLU A 300 5.31 -2.35 7.54
N ARG A 301 5.08 -1.47 8.52
CA ARG A 301 6.10 -0.55 9.02
C ARG A 301 7.28 -1.27 9.66
N LYS A 302 7.04 -2.33 10.45
CA LYS A 302 8.10 -3.15 11.05
C LYS A 302 8.95 -3.80 9.95
N LEU A 303 8.33 -4.42 8.94
CA LEU A 303 9.06 -5.02 7.81
C LEU A 303 9.93 -4.00 7.09
N LYS A 304 9.36 -2.84 6.76
CA LYS A 304 10.11 -1.77 6.08
C LYS A 304 11.24 -1.22 6.97
N ALA A 305 11.05 -1.09 8.27
CA ALA A 305 12.08 -0.63 9.19
C ALA A 305 13.25 -1.62 9.25
N THR A 306 13.00 -2.92 9.37
CA THR A 306 14.02 -3.97 9.33
C THR A 306 14.81 -3.91 8.01
N ALA A 307 14.10 -3.83 6.88
CA ALA A 307 14.75 -3.73 5.58
C ALA A 307 15.54 -2.41 5.41
N GLN A 308 15.06 -1.29 5.95
CA GLN A 308 15.76 0.00 5.94
C GLN A 308 17.04 -0.05 6.78
N GLU A 309 17.01 -0.72 7.93
CA GLU A 309 18.20 -0.90 8.76
C GLU A 309 19.30 -1.63 7.98
N LEU A 310 18.97 -2.76 7.34
CA LEU A 310 19.90 -3.51 6.50
C LEU A 310 20.38 -2.67 5.30
N ALA A 311 19.46 -2.03 4.61
CA ALA A 311 19.74 -1.18 3.47
C ALA A 311 20.59 0.05 3.80
N SER A 312 20.58 0.56 5.04
CA SER A 312 21.36 1.72 5.46
C SER A 312 22.87 1.49 5.43
N LYS A 313 23.29 0.23 5.55
CA LYS A 313 24.70 -0.20 5.66
C LYS A 313 25.38 -0.39 4.29
N VAL A 314 24.65 -0.29 3.19
CA VAL A 314 25.13 -0.60 1.84
C VAL A 314 24.84 0.54 0.86
N SER A 315 25.55 0.55 -0.28
CA SER A 315 25.30 1.49 -1.37
C SER A 315 24.22 0.99 -2.32
N MET A 316 23.55 1.92 -3.01
CA MET A 316 22.59 1.59 -4.06
C MET A 316 23.34 1.12 -5.32
N PRO A 317 22.98 0.00 -5.95
CA PRO A 317 23.47 -0.36 -7.28
C PRO A 317 23.18 0.76 -8.29
N GLN A 318 24.10 1.02 -9.21
CA GLN A 318 23.92 2.05 -10.24
C GLN A 318 23.15 1.52 -11.45
N SER A 319 23.17 0.21 -11.67
CA SER A 319 22.46 -0.46 -12.76
C SER A 319 22.13 -1.90 -12.42
N VAL A 320 21.11 -2.45 -13.08
CA VAL A 320 20.62 -3.82 -12.85
C VAL A 320 20.54 -4.58 -14.18
N GLY A 321 21.11 -5.79 -14.20
CA GLY A 321 20.86 -6.77 -15.25
C GLY A 321 19.66 -7.63 -14.90
N VAL A 322 18.73 -7.83 -15.82
CA VAL A 322 17.59 -8.74 -15.63
C VAL A 322 17.68 -9.84 -16.69
N LEU A 323 17.84 -11.08 -16.25
CA LEU A 323 17.97 -12.24 -17.13
C LEU A 323 16.63 -12.93 -17.30
N GLY A 324 16.10 -12.92 -18.54
CA GLY A 324 14.78 -13.39 -18.90
C GLY A 324 13.78 -12.23 -19.07
N ALA A 325 13.19 -12.12 -20.27
CA ALA A 325 12.20 -11.11 -20.61
C ALA A 325 10.74 -11.65 -20.60
N GLY A 326 10.51 -12.75 -19.91
CA GLY A 326 9.18 -13.28 -19.66
C GLY A 326 8.35 -12.35 -18.75
N THR A 327 7.16 -12.80 -18.35
CA THR A 327 6.22 -12.02 -17.54
C THR A 327 6.86 -11.41 -16.28
N MET A 328 7.68 -12.21 -15.56
CA MET A 328 8.33 -11.72 -14.33
C MET A 328 9.46 -10.75 -14.63
N GLY A 329 10.41 -11.11 -15.50
CA GLY A 329 11.55 -10.24 -15.81
C GLY A 329 11.13 -8.91 -16.43
N ALA A 330 10.16 -8.90 -17.35
CA ALA A 330 9.59 -7.67 -17.91
C ALA A 330 8.96 -6.78 -16.81
N GLY A 331 8.22 -7.39 -15.87
CA GLY A 331 7.63 -6.67 -14.74
C GLY A 331 8.67 -6.12 -13.77
N ILE A 332 9.74 -6.88 -13.48
CA ILE A 332 10.87 -6.46 -12.63
C ILE A 332 11.59 -5.28 -13.29
N ALA A 333 11.95 -5.40 -14.59
CA ALA A 333 12.61 -4.35 -15.33
C ALA A 333 11.81 -3.03 -15.34
N LEU A 334 10.50 -3.12 -15.59
CA LEU A 334 9.61 -1.96 -15.53
C LEU A 334 9.58 -1.33 -14.13
N CYS A 335 9.51 -2.12 -13.06
CA CYS A 335 9.49 -1.58 -11.69
C CYS A 335 10.82 -0.93 -11.31
N LEU A 336 11.96 -1.51 -11.69
CA LEU A 336 13.28 -0.93 -11.50
C LEU A 336 13.40 0.43 -12.19
N ALA A 337 13.03 0.52 -13.47
CA ALA A 337 13.09 1.78 -14.23
C ALA A 337 12.09 2.82 -13.72
N ASN A 338 10.85 2.41 -13.45
CA ASN A 338 9.75 3.34 -13.12
C ASN A 338 9.77 3.83 -11.66
N LYS A 339 10.17 2.98 -10.72
CA LYS A 339 10.09 3.28 -9.29
C LYS A 339 11.46 3.56 -8.67
N ALA A 340 12.42 2.68 -8.93
CA ALA A 340 13.78 2.85 -8.42
C ALA A 340 14.63 3.82 -9.25
N ASN A 341 14.16 4.22 -10.43
CA ASN A 341 14.90 5.08 -11.36
C ASN A 341 16.29 4.53 -11.73
N LEU A 342 16.40 3.20 -11.84
CA LEU A 342 17.64 2.52 -12.17
C LEU A 342 17.70 2.15 -13.64
N PRO A 343 18.87 2.33 -14.30
CA PRO A 343 19.16 1.75 -15.60
C PRO A 343 19.08 0.22 -15.55
N VAL A 344 18.40 -0.38 -16.53
CA VAL A 344 18.19 -1.82 -16.64
C VAL A 344 18.71 -2.33 -17.97
N ILE A 345 19.46 -3.43 -17.93
CA ILE A 345 19.81 -4.22 -19.11
C ILE A 345 18.97 -5.49 -19.06
N LEU A 346 17.94 -5.56 -19.90
CA LEU A 346 17.04 -6.70 -19.99
C LEU A 346 17.52 -7.67 -21.07
N TYR A 347 17.88 -8.87 -20.67
CA TYR A 347 18.37 -9.93 -21.52
C TYR A 347 17.33 -11.02 -21.76
N ASP A 348 17.26 -11.50 -23.00
CA ASP A 348 16.58 -12.75 -23.36
C ASP A 348 17.24 -13.32 -24.64
N ILE A 349 17.18 -14.62 -24.84
CA ILE A 349 17.63 -15.28 -26.07
C ILE A 349 16.73 -14.93 -27.28
N SER A 350 15.49 -14.52 -27.03
CA SER A 350 14.47 -14.20 -28.02
C SER A 350 14.27 -12.70 -28.15
N GLU A 351 14.61 -12.14 -29.32
CA GLU A 351 14.28 -10.75 -29.66
C GLU A 351 12.77 -10.47 -29.58
N GLU A 352 11.92 -11.46 -29.90
CA GLU A 352 10.48 -11.33 -29.84
C GLU A 352 10.01 -11.12 -28.39
N GLN A 353 10.57 -11.87 -27.42
CA GLN A 353 10.28 -11.68 -26.00
C GLN A 353 10.73 -10.29 -25.52
N LEU A 354 11.89 -9.83 -25.92
CA LEU A 354 12.39 -8.48 -25.61
C LEU A 354 11.45 -7.39 -26.15
N HIS A 355 11.02 -7.50 -27.40
CA HIS A 355 10.06 -6.57 -28.00
C HIS A 355 8.71 -6.60 -27.27
N SER A 356 8.21 -7.79 -26.90
CA SER A 356 6.98 -7.95 -26.13
C SER A 356 7.06 -7.29 -24.76
N ALA A 357 8.20 -7.45 -24.07
CA ALA A 357 8.46 -6.83 -22.77
C ALA A 357 8.42 -5.28 -22.84
N VAL A 358 9.12 -4.70 -23.82
CA VAL A 358 9.12 -3.23 -24.02
C VAL A 358 7.74 -2.72 -24.41
N SER A 359 7.03 -3.44 -25.29
CA SER A 359 5.66 -3.08 -25.70
C SER A 359 4.68 -3.11 -24.52
N SER A 360 4.81 -4.09 -23.63
CA SER A 360 4.03 -4.19 -22.40
C SER A 360 4.32 -3.05 -21.43
N ALA A 361 5.60 -2.69 -21.26
CA ALA A 361 6.01 -1.54 -20.46
C ALA A 361 5.42 -0.24 -21.01
N LYS A 362 5.50 -0.03 -22.33
CA LYS A 362 4.91 1.13 -23.00
C LYS A 362 3.38 1.19 -22.77
N SER A 363 2.67 0.09 -23.00
CA SER A 363 1.23 0.03 -22.81
C SER A 363 0.80 0.34 -21.37
N TYR A 364 1.58 -0.10 -20.39
CA TYR A 364 1.36 0.23 -18.98
C TYR A 364 1.52 1.73 -18.71
N LEU A 365 2.57 2.35 -19.27
CA LEU A 365 2.84 3.78 -19.10
C LEU A 365 1.80 4.64 -19.85
N ASP A 366 1.41 4.26 -21.07
CA ASP A 366 0.36 4.92 -21.83
C ASP A 366 -0.99 4.89 -21.09
N GLY A 367 -1.30 3.78 -20.43
CA GLY A 367 -2.48 3.66 -19.56
C GLY A 367 -2.43 4.56 -18.32
N LYS A 368 -1.26 4.91 -17.82
CA LYS A 368 -1.09 5.91 -16.73
C LYS A 368 -1.12 7.33 -17.25
N LEU A 369 -0.49 7.59 -18.39
CA LEU A 369 -0.48 8.89 -19.06
C LEU A 369 -1.92 9.33 -19.41
N SER A 370 -2.73 8.42 -20.00
CA SER A 370 -4.12 8.71 -20.35
C SER A 370 -5.02 9.04 -19.16
N LYS A 371 -4.62 8.64 -17.96
CA LYS A 371 -5.31 8.95 -16.69
C LYS A 371 -4.70 10.13 -15.94
N GLY A 372 -3.68 10.78 -16.50
CA GLY A 372 -3.00 11.91 -15.86
C GLY A 372 -2.13 11.55 -14.66
N TYR A 373 -1.79 10.28 -14.46
CA TYR A 373 -0.97 9.83 -13.33
C TYR A 373 0.54 10.08 -13.52
N ILE A 374 0.97 10.24 -14.76
CA ILE A 374 2.35 10.57 -15.14
C ILE A 374 2.32 11.52 -16.33
N THR A 375 3.44 12.23 -16.53
CA THR A 375 3.67 13.09 -17.70
C THR A 375 4.28 12.30 -18.88
N SER A 376 4.27 12.89 -20.08
CA SER A 376 4.92 12.31 -21.27
C SER A 376 6.43 12.18 -21.08
N ASP A 377 7.05 13.15 -20.39
CA ASP A 377 8.49 13.16 -20.12
C ASP A 377 8.86 12.05 -19.13
N GLU A 378 8.05 11.84 -18.09
CA GLU A 378 8.22 10.71 -17.17
C GLU A 378 8.11 9.36 -17.89
N ALA A 379 7.10 9.18 -18.76
CA ALA A 379 6.96 7.97 -19.54
C ALA A 379 8.17 7.71 -20.44
N SER A 380 8.65 8.75 -21.14
CA SER A 380 9.82 8.69 -22.02
C SER A 380 11.10 8.37 -21.24
N ARG A 381 11.29 8.99 -20.07
CA ARG A 381 12.41 8.71 -19.17
C ARG A 381 12.43 7.26 -18.73
N VAL A 382 11.31 6.71 -18.29
CA VAL A 382 11.21 5.31 -17.83
C VAL A 382 11.60 4.35 -18.95
N LEU A 383 11.09 4.57 -20.18
CA LEU A 383 11.42 3.71 -21.32
C LEU A 383 12.91 3.82 -21.70
N SER A 384 13.52 4.99 -21.60
CA SER A 384 14.95 5.19 -21.91
C SER A 384 15.89 4.47 -20.93
N LEU A 385 15.43 4.14 -19.73
CA LEU A 385 16.20 3.39 -18.75
C LEU A 385 16.22 1.87 -19.02
N ILE A 386 15.37 1.36 -19.91
CA ILE A 386 15.31 -0.08 -20.22
C ILE A 386 16.03 -0.32 -21.55
N LYS A 387 17.23 -0.89 -21.48
CA LYS A 387 17.99 -1.36 -22.64
C LYS A 387 17.79 -2.87 -22.79
N THR A 388 17.55 -3.33 -24.01
CA THR A 388 17.41 -4.77 -24.33
C THR A 388 18.66 -5.32 -25.01
N THR A 389 18.96 -6.59 -24.77
CA THR A 389 20.10 -7.28 -25.40
C THR A 389 19.85 -8.79 -25.51
N THR A 390 20.41 -9.40 -26.56
CA THR A 390 20.52 -10.88 -26.69
C THR A 390 21.91 -11.37 -26.31
N ASP A 391 22.82 -10.50 -25.93
CA ASP A 391 24.15 -10.86 -25.39
C ASP A 391 24.10 -10.95 -23.88
N VAL A 392 24.22 -12.14 -23.35
CA VAL A 392 24.24 -12.40 -21.91
C VAL A 392 25.39 -11.69 -21.20
N ASN A 393 26.54 -11.57 -21.84
CA ASN A 393 27.71 -10.89 -21.26
C ASN A 393 27.44 -9.41 -20.99
N GLU A 394 26.65 -8.76 -21.85
CA GLU A 394 26.28 -7.38 -21.63
C GLU A 394 25.43 -7.21 -20.37
N ALA A 395 24.53 -8.15 -20.09
CA ALA A 395 23.62 -8.13 -18.94
C ALA A 395 24.27 -8.61 -17.64
N THR A 396 25.38 -9.35 -17.70
CA THR A 396 26.04 -9.93 -16.51
C THR A 396 27.31 -9.19 -16.10
N SER A 397 28.05 -8.59 -17.04
CA SER A 397 29.36 -7.96 -16.74
C SER A 397 29.26 -6.48 -16.37
N LYS A 398 28.32 -5.74 -16.95
CA LYS A 398 28.20 -4.28 -16.75
C LYS A 398 27.45 -3.89 -15.46
N PRO A 399 26.28 -4.51 -15.15
CA PRO A 399 25.49 -4.12 -13.97
C PRO A 399 26.17 -4.47 -12.65
N ASP A 400 25.77 -3.77 -11.58
CA ASP A 400 26.23 -4.03 -10.21
C ASP A 400 25.38 -5.11 -9.52
N LEU A 401 24.12 -5.24 -9.93
CA LEU A 401 23.18 -6.26 -9.48
C LEU A 401 22.61 -7.00 -10.69
N ILE A 402 22.52 -8.32 -10.60
CA ILE A 402 21.91 -9.17 -11.61
C ILE A 402 20.71 -9.87 -10.98
N ILE A 403 19.54 -9.83 -11.62
CA ILE A 403 18.33 -10.54 -11.18
C ILE A 403 17.97 -11.59 -12.24
N GLU A 404 18.08 -12.85 -11.88
CA GLU A 404 17.73 -13.97 -12.74
C GLU A 404 16.23 -14.25 -12.64
N ALA A 405 15.54 -14.24 -13.77
CA ALA A 405 14.10 -14.48 -13.91
C ALA A 405 13.78 -15.35 -15.16
N VAL A 406 14.67 -16.31 -15.48
CA VAL A 406 14.48 -17.27 -16.57
C VAL A 406 13.52 -18.40 -16.15
N PRO A 407 13.08 -19.28 -17.08
CA PRO A 407 12.22 -20.43 -16.75
C PRO A 407 12.75 -21.27 -15.58
N GLU A 408 11.83 -21.89 -14.84
CA GLU A 408 12.09 -22.65 -13.61
C GLU A 408 12.74 -24.02 -13.93
N ILE A 409 13.98 -23.98 -14.44
CA ILE A 409 14.81 -25.13 -14.82
C ILE A 409 16.15 -24.99 -14.09
N MET A 410 16.46 -25.94 -13.19
CA MET A 410 17.61 -25.86 -12.29
C MET A 410 18.94 -25.67 -13.05
N GLU A 411 19.18 -26.50 -14.08
CA GLU A 411 20.41 -26.46 -14.87
C GLU A 411 20.60 -25.09 -15.55
N LEU A 412 19.52 -24.54 -16.14
CA LEU A 412 19.54 -23.23 -16.79
C LEU A 412 19.89 -22.12 -15.80
N LYS A 413 19.27 -22.14 -14.62
CA LYS A 413 19.52 -21.15 -13.57
C LYS A 413 20.97 -21.23 -13.08
N ARG A 414 21.45 -22.44 -12.79
CA ARG A 414 22.85 -22.68 -12.38
C ARG A 414 23.84 -22.17 -13.44
N ASP A 415 23.67 -22.56 -14.69
CA ASP A 415 24.56 -22.14 -15.78
C ASP A 415 24.64 -20.62 -15.90
N LEU A 416 23.51 -19.92 -15.83
CA LEU A 416 23.49 -18.46 -15.91
C LEU A 416 24.12 -17.80 -14.69
N VAL A 417 23.82 -18.29 -13.50
CA VAL A 417 24.32 -17.73 -12.22
C VAL A 417 25.83 -17.96 -12.10
N TYR A 418 26.35 -19.14 -12.44
CA TYR A 418 27.78 -19.43 -12.39
C TYR A 418 28.60 -18.68 -13.45
N ASN A 419 27.96 -18.21 -14.52
CA ASN A 419 28.61 -17.37 -15.53
C ASN A 419 28.61 -15.87 -15.16
N CYS A 420 27.96 -15.48 -14.06
CA CYS A 420 28.07 -14.12 -13.53
C CYS A 420 29.40 -13.92 -12.81
N ASP A 421 29.93 -12.70 -12.87
CA ASP A 421 31.12 -12.34 -12.09
C ASP A 421 30.78 -12.41 -10.59
N SER A 422 31.53 -13.22 -9.84
CA SER A 422 31.32 -13.42 -8.40
C SER A 422 31.54 -12.14 -7.55
N SER A 423 32.11 -11.09 -8.11
CA SER A 423 32.20 -9.77 -7.48
C SER A 423 30.90 -8.96 -7.56
N LYS A 424 29.94 -9.39 -8.37
CA LYS A 424 28.63 -8.75 -8.54
C LYS A 424 27.62 -9.37 -7.59
N PHE A 425 26.63 -8.56 -7.19
CA PHE A 425 25.46 -9.10 -6.48
C PHE A 425 24.55 -9.83 -7.48
N VAL A 426 24.13 -11.02 -7.14
CA VAL A 426 23.24 -11.82 -7.97
C VAL A 426 22.06 -12.28 -7.15
N ALA A 427 20.85 -12.15 -7.70
CA ALA A 427 19.63 -12.66 -7.10
C ALA A 427 18.87 -13.56 -8.06
N THR A 428 18.28 -14.64 -7.55
CA THR A 428 17.33 -15.46 -8.31
C THR A 428 15.90 -15.15 -7.94
N ASN A 429 15.01 -15.12 -8.94
CA ASN A 429 13.56 -15.02 -8.74
C ASN A 429 12.89 -16.41 -8.78
N THR A 430 13.62 -17.47 -8.45
CA THR A 430 13.01 -18.82 -8.33
C THR A 430 11.83 -18.80 -7.38
N SER A 431 10.83 -19.64 -7.64
CA SER A 431 9.63 -19.78 -6.80
C SER A 431 9.60 -21.09 -6.01
N THR A 432 10.39 -22.08 -6.40
CA THR A 432 10.33 -23.45 -5.84
C THR A 432 11.67 -24.00 -5.39
N PHE A 433 12.77 -23.63 -6.06
CA PHE A 433 14.10 -24.13 -5.71
C PHE A 433 14.67 -23.39 -4.50
N LYS A 434 15.44 -24.10 -3.68
CA LYS A 434 16.27 -23.44 -2.68
C LYS A 434 17.33 -22.58 -3.36
N VAL A 435 17.63 -21.45 -2.76
CA VAL A 435 18.71 -20.56 -3.21
C VAL A 435 20.05 -21.30 -3.18
N ASP A 436 20.32 -22.05 -2.11
CA ASP A 436 21.55 -22.81 -1.92
C ASP A 436 21.73 -23.94 -2.94
N ASP A 437 20.64 -24.50 -3.48
CA ASP A 437 20.69 -25.51 -4.55
C ASP A 437 21.13 -24.89 -5.88
N ILE A 438 20.92 -23.60 -6.11
CA ILE A 438 21.31 -22.90 -7.34
C ILE A 438 22.78 -22.49 -7.25
N ALA A 439 23.18 -21.77 -6.19
CA ALA A 439 24.56 -21.36 -5.96
C ALA A 439 24.82 -21.06 -4.48
N GLY A 440 26.06 -21.29 -4.02
CA GLY A 440 26.49 -21.11 -2.64
C GLY A 440 27.66 -20.14 -2.49
N TYR A 441 27.49 -18.85 -2.85
CA TYR A 441 28.52 -17.83 -2.61
C TYR A 441 27.93 -16.56 -1.99
N SER A 442 28.74 -15.75 -1.33
CA SER A 442 28.32 -14.69 -0.42
C SER A 442 27.55 -13.55 -1.10
N THR A 443 27.76 -13.31 -2.39
CA THR A 443 27.07 -12.29 -3.18
C THR A 443 25.81 -12.78 -3.87
N PHE A 444 25.35 -14.00 -3.57
CA PHE A 444 24.14 -14.61 -4.12
C PHE A 444 23.03 -14.71 -3.09
N GLY A 445 21.78 -14.44 -3.51
CA GLY A 445 20.58 -14.55 -2.68
C GLY A 445 19.31 -14.71 -3.50
N GLY A 446 18.16 -14.79 -2.84
CA GLY A 446 16.86 -14.83 -3.50
C GLY A 446 16.16 -13.48 -3.46
N MET A 447 15.43 -13.15 -4.53
CA MET A 447 14.57 -11.98 -4.62
C MET A 447 13.26 -12.37 -5.32
N HIS A 448 12.36 -13.00 -4.55
CA HIS A 448 11.14 -13.60 -5.08
C HIS A 448 10.01 -12.59 -5.15
N PHE A 449 9.61 -12.26 -6.37
CA PHE A 449 8.53 -11.34 -6.68
C PHE A 449 7.22 -12.08 -6.96
N PHE A 450 6.10 -11.36 -6.81
CA PHE A 450 4.75 -11.88 -7.06
C PHE A 450 4.10 -11.23 -8.28
N ASN A 451 3.39 -12.02 -9.07
CA ASN A 451 2.74 -11.56 -10.28
C ASN A 451 1.34 -10.92 -9.98
N PRO A 452 1.03 -9.74 -10.55
CA PRO A 452 1.85 -8.85 -11.40
C PRO A 452 2.83 -8.00 -10.57
N VAL A 453 4.11 -7.99 -10.96
CA VAL A 453 5.17 -7.27 -10.22
C VAL A 453 4.81 -5.80 -9.97
N SER A 454 4.15 -5.12 -10.91
CA SER A 454 3.75 -3.72 -10.78
C SER A 454 2.66 -3.46 -9.73
N LYS A 455 1.96 -4.48 -9.25
CA LYS A 455 0.83 -4.37 -8.32
C LYS A 455 1.08 -5.01 -6.96
N MET A 456 1.73 -6.19 -6.95
CA MET A 456 1.96 -6.94 -5.71
C MET A 456 3.04 -6.25 -4.87
N PRO A 457 2.73 -5.90 -3.60
CA PRO A 457 3.66 -5.14 -2.78
C PRO A 457 4.80 -5.97 -2.20
N LEU A 458 4.63 -7.29 -2.00
CA LEU A 458 5.60 -8.16 -1.35
C LEU A 458 6.79 -8.47 -2.26
N VAL A 459 7.97 -8.57 -1.64
CA VAL A 459 9.14 -9.29 -2.17
C VAL A 459 9.76 -10.08 -1.03
N GLU A 460 9.96 -11.37 -1.20
CA GLU A 460 10.71 -12.21 -0.27
C GLU A 460 12.20 -12.08 -0.60
N ILE A 461 13.00 -11.65 0.36
CA ILE A 461 14.46 -11.59 0.29
C ILE A 461 14.98 -12.83 1.00
N VAL A 462 15.52 -13.76 0.21
CA VAL A 462 15.87 -15.09 0.72
C VAL A 462 17.38 -15.19 0.93
N ALA A 463 17.75 -15.48 2.17
CA ALA A 463 19.13 -15.68 2.59
C ALA A 463 19.46 -17.18 2.58
N GLY A 464 20.32 -17.61 1.65
CA GLY A 464 20.97 -18.92 1.69
C GLY A 464 22.03 -18.98 2.79
N GLU A 465 22.61 -20.15 3.02
CA GLU A 465 23.62 -20.39 4.07
C GLU A 465 24.86 -19.49 3.92
N HIS A 466 25.24 -19.18 2.69
CA HIS A 466 26.42 -18.37 2.38
C HIS A 466 26.11 -16.90 2.04
N THR A 467 24.84 -16.53 1.91
CA THR A 467 24.43 -15.15 1.58
C THR A 467 24.90 -14.17 2.64
N SER A 468 25.67 -13.15 2.23
CA SER A 468 26.18 -12.14 3.18
C SER A 468 25.11 -11.12 3.57
N ASP A 469 25.27 -10.52 4.75
CA ASP A 469 24.42 -9.40 5.21
C ASP A 469 24.47 -8.22 4.23
N GLU A 470 25.61 -8.01 3.56
CA GLU A 470 25.75 -6.99 2.53
C GLU A 470 24.84 -7.26 1.34
N THR A 471 24.79 -8.51 0.87
CA THR A 471 23.88 -8.94 -0.21
C THR A 471 22.42 -8.72 0.19
N ILE A 472 22.01 -9.17 1.36
CA ILE A 472 20.65 -8.96 1.88
C ILE A 472 20.34 -7.47 1.95
N GLY A 473 21.27 -6.65 2.42
CA GLY A 473 21.14 -5.19 2.48
C GLY A 473 20.91 -4.56 1.11
N VAL A 474 21.67 -4.99 0.09
CA VAL A 474 21.53 -4.50 -1.31
C VAL A 474 20.16 -4.90 -1.88
N LEU A 475 19.74 -6.16 -1.70
CA LEU A 475 18.45 -6.63 -2.19
C LEU A 475 17.29 -5.89 -1.49
N CYS A 476 17.36 -5.68 -0.17
CA CYS A 476 16.41 -4.87 0.59
C CYS A 476 16.35 -3.43 0.07
N LYS A 477 17.51 -2.81 -0.20
CA LYS A 477 17.60 -1.43 -0.68
C LYS A 477 16.92 -1.26 -2.03
N VAL A 478 17.17 -2.18 -2.96
CA VAL A 478 16.54 -2.18 -4.29
C VAL A 478 15.04 -2.43 -4.18
N ALA A 479 14.60 -3.40 -3.36
CA ALA A 479 13.18 -3.66 -3.14
C ALA A 479 12.43 -2.44 -2.59
N LEU A 480 13.00 -1.76 -1.59
CA LEU A 480 12.43 -0.52 -1.03
C LEU A 480 12.36 0.59 -2.09
N ALA A 481 13.40 0.77 -2.90
CA ALA A 481 13.40 1.76 -4.00
C ALA A 481 12.36 1.43 -5.08
N MET A 482 12.06 0.14 -5.31
CA MET A 482 10.95 -0.31 -6.18
C MET A 482 9.58 -0.07 -5.55
N GLY A 483 9.50 0.48 -4.34
CA GLY A 483 8.25 0.68 -3.59
C GLY A 483 7.63 -0.61 -3.06
N LYS A 484 8.45 -1.65 -2.86
CA LYS A 484 8.04 -2.93 -2.32
C LYS A 484 8.14 -2.96 -0.79
N THR A 485 7.49 -3.97 -0.22
CA THR A 485 7.60 -4.34 1.19
C THR A 485 8.42 -5.63 1.26
N PRO A 486 9.73 -5.57 1.54
CA PRO A 486 10.56 -6.76 1.62
C PRO A 486 10.35 -7.50 2.95
N VAL A 487 10.28 -8.82 2.86
CA VAL A 487 10.36 -9.74 4.00
C VAL A 487 11.65 -10.54 3.85
N VAL A 488 12.51 -10.51 4.85
CA VAL A 488 13.74 -11.30 4.87
C VAL A 488 13.44 -12.66 5.50
N CYS A 489 13.77 -13.73 4.81
CA CYS A 489 13.62 -15.10 5.32
C CYS A 489 14.85 -15.96 5.02
N LYS A 490 15.01 -17.04 5.77
CA LYS A 490 16.00 -18.08 5.44
C LYS A 490 15.53 -18.91 4.26
N ASP A 491 16.48 -19.56 3.63
CA ASP A 491 16.24 -20.43 2.49
C ASP A 491 15.47 -21.69 2.85
N CYS A 492 14.40 -21.97 2.13
CA CYS A 492 13.64 -23.21 2.18
C CYS A 492 12.83 -23.40 0.89
N SER A 493 12.39 -24.61 0.59
CA SER A 493 11.53 -24.85 -0.58
C SER A 493 10.21 -24.10 -0.47
N GLY A 494 9.88 -23.27 -1.48
CA GLY A 494 8.66 -22.47 -1.54
C GLY A 494 8.65 -21.22 -0.63
N PHE A 495 9.74 -20.95 0.07
CA PHE A 495 9.94 -19.79 0.97
C PHE A 495 8.80 -19.63 1.99
N ILE A 496 8.16 -18.46 2.09
CA ILE A 496 7.05 -18.25 3.02
C ILE A 496 5.71 -18.48 2.30
N VAL A 497 5.43 -17.72 1.25
CA VAL A 497 4.08 -17.66 0.65
C VAL A 497 3.71 -18.97 -0.05
N ASN A 498 4.58 -19.48 -0.90
CA ASN A 498 4.28 -20.73 -1.62
C ASN A 498 4.26 -21.93 -0.68
N ARG A 499 5.14 -21.94 0.34
CA ARG A 499 5.15 -22.96 1.37
C ARG A 499 3.83 -22.99 2.17
N LEU A 500 3.24 -21.83 2.43
CA LEU A 500 1.94 -21.71 3.11
C LEU A 500 0.75 -22.04 2.19
N LEU A 501 0.81 -21.64 0.91
CA LEU A 501 -0.29 -21.87 -0.02
C LEU A 501 -0.40 -23.33 -0.48
N MET A 502 0.71 -24.04 -0.55
CA MET A 502 0.70 -25.39 -1.12
C MET A 502 -0.12 -26.38 -0.28
N PRO A 503 -0.02 -26.45 1.07
CA PRO A 503 -0.89 -27.28 1.89
C PRO A 503 -2.39 -26.99 1.69
N TYR A 504 -2.76 -25.72 1.51
CA TYR A 504 -4.13 -25.30 1.21
C TYR A 504 -4.62 -25.86 -0.13
N LEU A 505 -3.77 -25.82 -1.18
CA LEU A 505 -4.12 -26.34 -2.50
C LEU A 505 -4.12 -27.87 -2.56
N ILE A 506 -3.22 -28.51 -1.82
CA ILE A 506 -3.19 -29.98 -1.68
C ILE A 506 -4.46 -30.46 -0.96
N GLU A 507 -4.87 -29.79 0.12
CA GLU A 507 -6.09 -30.14 0.82
C GLU A 507 -7.33 -29.92 -0.06
N PHE A 508 -7.35 -28.81 -0.84
CA PHE A 508 -8.37 -28.59 -1.85
C PHE A 508 -8.47 -29.75 -2.84
N ASP A 509 -7.34 -30.23 -3.37
CA ASP A 509 -7.31 -31.35 -4.33
C ASP A 509 -7.78 -32.67 -3.70
N LYS A 510 -7.41 -32.96 -2.43
CA LYS A 510 -7.95 -34.09 -1.64
C LYS A 510 -9.47 -34.02 -1.52
N MET A 511 -10.02 -32.82 -1.27
CA MET A 511 -11.46 -32.63 -1.19
C MET A 511 -12.17 -32.90 -2.52
N LEU A 512 -11.54 -32.57 -3.65
CA LEU A 512 -12.06 -32.92 -4.97
C LEU A 512 -12.11 -34.44 -5.17
N ALA A 513 -11.07 -35.17 -4.76
CA ALA A 513 -11.04 -36.63 -4.78
C ALA A 513 -12.15 -37.25 -3.91
N GLU A 514 -12.53 -36.60 -2.81
CA GLU A 514 -13.67 -37.01 -1.97
C GLU A 514 -15.04 -36.67 -2.59
N GLY A 515 -15.08 -35.96 -3.71
CA GLY A 515 -16.29 -35.62 -4.47
C GLY A 515 -16.97 -34.30 -4.08
N TYR A 516 -16.24 -33.35 -3.45
CA TYR A 516 -16.79 -32.00 -3.22
C TYR A 516 -16.76 -31.15 -4.50
N ASP A 517 -17.76 -30.26 -4.65
CA ASP A 517 -17.87 -29.39 -5.82
C ASP A 517 -16.95 -28.16 -5.67
N PHE A 518 -15.96 -28.04 -6.56
CA PHE A 518 -14.99 -26.95 -6.56
C PHE A 518 -15.63 -25.55 -6.70
N VAL A 519 -16.75 -25.41 -7.40
CA VAL A 519 -17.43 -24.12 -7.51
C VAL A 519 -17.98 -23.67 -6.17
N HIS A 520 -18.54 -24.62 -5.41
CA HIS A 520 -19.06 -24.34 -4.08
C HIS A 520 -17.91 -24.03 -3.10
N ILE A 521 -16.78 -24.76 -3.20
CA ILE A 521 -15.59 -24.44 -2.41
C ILE A 521 -15.09 -23.03 -2.72
N ASP A 522 -15.00 -22.66 -4.00
CA ASP A 522 -14.63 -21.31 -4.42
C ASP A 522 -15.55 -20.23 -3.82
N GLU A 523 -16.88 -20.47 -3.81
CA GLU A 523 -17.86 -19.56 -3.22
C GLU A 523 -17.67 -19.41 -1.71
N VAL A 524 -17.45 -20.53 -0.99
CA VAL A 524 -17.21 -20.53 0.46
C VAL A 524 -15.94 -19.73 0.79
N MET A 525 -14.86 -19.93 0.04
CA MET A 525 -13.60 -19.22 0.30
C MET A 525 -13.64 -17.74 -0.11
N LYS A 526 -14.39 -17.37 -1.14
CA LYS A 526 -14.70 -15.96 -1.43
C LYS A 526 -15.53 -15.31 -0.31
N ASN A 527 -16.50 -16.04 0.24
CA ASN A 527 -17.28 -15.56 1.39
C ASN A 527 -16.45 -15.44 2.67
N TYR A 528 -15.41 -16.27 2.84
CA TYR A 528 -14.41 -16.11 3.89
C TYR A 528 -13.65 -14.79 3.75
N GLY A 529 -13.45 -14.32 2.51
CA GLY A 529 -12.82 -13.03 2.19
C GLY A 529 -11.68 -13.10 1.18
N TRP A 530 -11.30 -14.28 0.71
CA TRP A 530 -10.30 -14.41 -0.35
C TRP A 530 -10.77 -13.72 -1.65
N PRO A 531 -9.87 -13.11 -2.44
CA PRO A 531 -10.23 -12.47 -3.71
C PRO A 531 -10.76 -13.47 -4.73
N MET A 532 -10.34 -14.72 -4.62
CA MET A 532 -10.75 -15.85 -5.46
C MET A 532 -10.71 -17.15 -4.67
N GLY A 533 -11.46 -18.16 -5.11
CA GLY A 533 -11.39 -19.49 -4.51
C GLY A 533 -10.20 -20.31 -5.03
N PRO A 534 -9.93 -21.51 -4.46
CA PRO A 534 -8.76 -22.31 -4.80
C PRO A 534 -8.74 -22.80 -6.25
N ALA A 535 -9.88 -23.17 -6.84
CA ALA A 535 -9.95 -23.58 -8.23
C ALA A 535 -9.63 -22.44 -9.19
N GLU A 536 -10.16 -21.24 -8.91
CA GLU A 536 -9.86 -20.04 -9.68
C GLU A 536 -8.39 -19.62 -9.53
N LEU A 537 -7.80 -19.79 -8.34
CA LEU A 537 -6.39 -19.55 -8.09
C LEU A 537 -5.50 -20.52 -8.88
N CYS A 538 -5.81 -21.82 -8.90
CA CYS A 538 -5.09 -22.82 -9.69
C CYS A 538 -5.09 -22.47 -11.19
N ASP A 539 -6.24 -22.04 -11.73
CA ASP A 539 -6.36 -21.63 -13.13
C ASP A 539 -5.56 -20.35 -13.43
N LEU A 540 -5.48 -19.42 -12.49
CA LEU A 540 -4.75 -18.17 -12.66
C LEU A 540 -3.24 -18.36 -12.60
N VAL A 541 -2.76 -19.15 -11.63
CA VAL A 541 -1.33 -19.50 -11.45
C VAL A 541 -0.87 -20.39 -12.60
N GLY A 542 -1.69 -21.35 -12.98
CA GLY A 542 -1.42 -22.36 -13.98
C GLY A 542 -1.22 -23.75 -13.36
N LEU A 543 -1.98 -24.71 -13.87
CA LEU A 543 -2.00 -26.08 -13.35
C LEU A 543 -0.68 -26.85 -13.51
N ASP A 544 0.18 -26.43 -14.45
CA ASP A 544 1.56 -26.92 -14.54
C ASP A 544 2.41 -26.44 -13.34
N ILE A 545 2.28 -25.18 -12.94
CA ILE A 545 2.99 -24.62 -11.78
C ILE A 545 2.49 -25.29 -10.49
N ILE A 546 1.17 -25.49 -10.37
CA ILE A 546 0.59 -26.20 -9.22
C ILE A 546 1.10 -27.65 -9.15
N TYR A 547 1.09 -28.36 -10.28
CA TYR A 547 1.59 -29.74 -10.36
C TYR A 547 3.05 -29.85 -9.93
N HIS A 548 3.94 -29.08 -10.56
CA HIS A 548 5.37 -29.12 -10.22
C HIS A 548 5.67 -28.59 -8.81
N GLY A 549 4.93 -27.59 -8.34
CA GLY A 549 5.03 -27.07 -6.99
C GLY A 549 4.64 -28.12 -5.94
N SER A 550 3.54 -28.84 -6.15
CA SER A 550 3.09 -29.92 -5.25
C SER A 550 4.10 -31.06 -5.20
N GLU A 551 4.65 -31.49 -6.36
CA GLU A 551 5.72 -32.50 -6.39
C GLU A 551 7.00 -32.04 -5.67
N SER A 552 7.39 -30.77 -5.84
CA SER A 552 8.56 -30.21 -5.17
C SER A 552 8.38 -30.18 -3.66
N MET A 553 7.21 -29.79 -3.19
CA MET A 553 6.87 -29.76 -1.75
C MET A 553 6.84 -31.17 -1.15
N SER A 554 6.24 -32.14 -1.84
CA SER A 554 6.20 -33.53 -1.39
C SER A 554 7.60 -34.19 -1.32
N LYS A 555 8.52 -33.75 -2.18
CA LYS A 555 9.93 -34.21 -2.12
C LYS A 555 10.74 -33.50 -1.03
N ALA A 556 10.40 -32.25 -0.73
CA ALA A 556 11.12 -31.46 0.25
C ALA A 556 10.67 -31.71 1.70
N TYR A 557 9.43 -32.15 1.87
CA TYR A 557 8.79 -32.28 3.18
C TYR A 557 8.03 -33.61 3.28
N ASP A 558 8.55 -34.55 4.04
CA ASP A 558 8.04 -35.93 4.18
C ASP A 558 6.59 -36.01 4.71
N TYR A 559 6.12 -34.95 5.37
CA TYR A 559 4.74 -34.85 5.88
C TYR A 559 3.72 -34.34 4.83
N VAL A 560 4.19 -33.99 3.62
CA VAL A 560 3.31 -33.50 2.54
C VAL A 560 2.87 -34.68 1.69
N GLU A 561 1.63 -35.09 1.87
CA GLU A 561 0.99 -36.18 1.13
C GLU A 561 0.10 -35.64 0.03
N LEU A 562 0.31 -36.05 -1.20
CA LEU A 562 -0.52 -35.67 -2.35
C LEU A 562 -1.80 -36.53 -2.41
N ALA A 563 -2.84 -36.05 -3.09
CA ALA A 563 -4.04 -36.81 -3.37
C ALA A 563 -3.72 -38.00 -4.31
N GLU A 564 -4.25 -39.20 -4.00
CA GLU A 564 -4.08 -40.41 -4.86
C GLU A 564 -4.70 -40.16 -6.26
N GLU A 565 -5.89 -39.57 -6.32
CA GLU A 565 -6.60 -39.20 -7.55
C GLU A 565 -6.69 -37.66 -7.65
N SER A 566 -5.58 -37.04 -8.08
CA SER A 566 -5.48 -35.60 -8.20
C SER A 566 -6.19 -35.07 -9.45
N THR A 567 -7.18 -34.18 -9.23
CA THR A 567 -7.86 -33.45 -10.30
C THR A 567 -6.89 -32.46 -10.97
N CYS A 568 -6.03 -31.81 -10.20
CA CYS A 568 -5.00 -30.90 -10.73
C CYS A 568 -4.04 -31.65 -11.67
N THR A 569 -3.57 -32.84 -11.29
CA THR A 569 -2.75 -33.70 -12.14
C THR A 569 -3.49 -34.16 -13.42
N TYR A 570 -4.76 -34.51 -13.31
CA TYR A 570 -5.58 -34.89 -14.46
C TYR A 570 -5.69 -33.73 -15.48
N LEU A 571 -6.00 -32.53 -15.01
CA LEU A 571 -6.12 -31.35 -15.85
C LEU A 571 -4.77 -30.98 -16.51
N TYR A 572 -3.68 -31.04 -15.75
CA TYR A 572 -2.32 -30.84 -16.27
C TYR A 572 -2.00 -31.81 -17.42
N LYS A 573 -2.25 -33.11 -17.25
CA LYS A 573 -2.03 -34.15 -18.29
C LYS A 573 -2.92 -33.95 -19.53
N LYS A 574 -4.07 -33.27 -19.38
CA LYS A 574 -4.96 -32.88 -20.48
C LYS A 574 -4.55 -31.57 -21.16
N ASN A 575 -3.44 -30.96 -20.75
CA ASN A 575 -2.99 -29.63 -21.19
C ASN A 575 -4.04 -28.54 -20.96
N ALA A 576 -4.91 -28.73 -19.97
CA ALA A 576 -5.88 -27.75 -19.48
C ALA A 576 -5.23 -26.94 -18.34
N LEU A 577 -4.35 -25.99 -18.72
CA LEU A 577 -3.44 -25.30 -17.80
C LEU A 577 -4.04 -24.04 -17.17
N GLY A 578 -5.35 -23.85 -17.26
CA GLY A 578 -6.04 -22.67 -16.73
C GLY A 578 -6.16 -21.53 -17.73
N GLN A 579 -6.10 -20.30 -17.24
CA GLN A 579 -6.30 -19.08 -18.03
C GLN A 579 -5.38 -19.01 -19.27
N LYS A 580 -4.12 -19.39 -19.14
CA LYS A 580 -3.12 -19.33 -20.22
C LYS A 580 -3.39 -20.28 -21.40
N SER A 581 -4.10 -21.39 -21.16
CA SER A 581 -4.50 -22.35 -22.21
C SER A 581 -5.96 -22.21 -22.62
N GLY A 582 -6.74 -21.32 -21.98
CA GLY A 582 -8.16 -21.12 -22.22
C GLY A 582 -9.07 -22.10 -21.47
N ALA A 583 -8.52 -23.11 -20.79
CA ALA A 583 -9.27 -24.10 -20.02
C ALA A 583 -8.46 -24.61 -18.82
N GLY A 584 -9.14 -24.88 -17.70
CA GLY A 584 -8.61 -25.45 -16.47
C GLY A 584 -9.77 -26.02 -15.66
N PHE A 585 -10.00 -25.57 -14.44
CA PHE A 585 -11.25 -25.79 -13.72
C PHE A 585 -12.41 -25.07 -14.39
N TYR A 586 -12.15 -23.92 -14.95
CA TYR A 586 -13.09 -23.09 -15.71
C TYR A 586 -12.65 -22.92 -17.17
N ASN A 587 -13.60 -22.58 -18.02
CA ASN A 587 -13.31 -22.07 -19.36
C ASN A 587 -12.87 -20.60 -19.27
N TRP A 588 -11.91 -20.19 -20.08
CA TRP A 588 -11.37 -18.82 -20.08
C TRP A 588 -11.39 -18.22 -21.48
N SER A 589 -11.76 -16.94 -21.55
CA SER A 589 -11.62 -16.13 -22.76
C SER A 589 -10.80 -14.89 -22.42
N GLY A 590 -9.49 -14.95 -22.68
CA GLY A 590 -8.54 -13.98 -22.17
C GLY A 590 -8.54 -13.97 -20.63
N THR A 591 -8.87 -12.84 -20.01
CA THR A 591 -8.97 -12.72 -18.53
C THR A 591 -10.39 -12.99 -17.99
N LYS A 592 -11.34 -13.33 -18.87
CA LYS A 592 -12.73 -13.51 -18.47
C LYS A 592 -13.02 -14.99 -18.16
N LYS A 593 -13.36 -15.25 -16.90
CA LYS A 593 -13.82 -16.55 -16.42
C LYS A 593 -15.20 -16.88 -17.01
N GLY A 594 -15.35 -18.08 -17.56
CA GLY A 594 -16.59 -18.64 -18.12
C GLY A 594 -17.23 -19.71 -17.23
N SER A 595 -17.87 -20.68 -17.89
CA SER A 595 -18.49 -21.83 -17.24
C SER A 595 -17.46 -22.85 -16.72
N LYS A 596 -17.92 -23.82 -15.94
CA LYS A 596 -17.11 -24.99 -15.56
C LYS A 596 -16.56 -25.70 -16.80
N PHE A 597 -15.31 -26.10 -16.74
CA PHE A 597 -14.68 -26.99 -17.72
C PHE A 597 -14.48 -28.38 -17.14
N ALA A 598 -13.92 -28.47 -15.92
CA ALA A 598 -13.71 -29.74 -15.25
C ALA A 598 -15.05 -30.37 -14.80
N ASP A 599 -15.20 -31.67 -15.02
CA ASP A 599 -16.26 -32.47 -14.45
C ASP A 599 -15.68 -33.30 -13.29
N CYS A 600 -16.13 -33.01 -12.09
CA CYS A 600 -15.65 -33.65 -10.85
C CYS A 600 -16.64 -34.73 -10.31
N GLY A 601 -17.54 -35.22 -11.16
CA GLY A 601 -18.47 -36.32 -10.78
C GLY A 601 -19.64 -35.87 -9.88
N PRO A 602 -20.32 -36.81 -9.17
CA PRO A 602 -21.42 -36.54 -8.29
C PRO A 602 -20.96 -35.70 -7.09
N ARG A 603 -21.74 -34.67 -6.75
CA ARG A 603 -21.33 -33.57 -5.87
C ARG A 603 -21.89 -33.74 -4.48
N LYS A 604 -21.02 -33.77 -3.48
CA LYS A 604 -21.40 -33.63 -2.08
C LYS A 604 -21.62 -32.15 -1.77
N GLU A 605 -22.61 -31.86 -0.91
CA GLU A 605 -22.72 -30.54 -0.28
C GLU A 605 -21.46 -30.24 0.53
N VAL A 606 -21.01 -29.00 0.43
CA VAL A 606 -19.83 -28.51 1.11
C VAL A 606 -20.24 -28.10 2.52
N PRO A 607 -19.77 -28.75 3.59
CA PRO A 607 -20.13 -28.38 4.96
C PRO A 607 -19.54 -27.01 5.35
N GLN A 608 -20.13 -26.42 6.38
CA GLN A 608 -19.71 -25.11 6.89
C GLN A 608 -18.28 -25.11 7.42
N GLU A 609 -17.78 -26.28 7.88
CA GLU A 609 -16.43 -26.48 8.41
C GLU A 609 -15.34 -26.48 7.35
N ILE A 610 -15.69 -26.37 6.07
CA ILE A 610 -14.72 -26.43 4.97
C ILE A 610 -13.69 -25.31 5.00
N GLN A 611 -14.09 -24.14 5.51
CA GLN A 611 -13.17 -23.02 5.71
C GLN A 611 -12.03 -23.43 6.65
N GLU A 612 -12.37 -24.05 7.77
CA GLU A 612 -11.40 -24.51 8.75
C GLU A 612 -10.54 -25.63 8.19
N ARG A 613 -11.14 -26.58 7.50
CA ARG A 613 -10.43 -27.68 6.87
C ARG A 613 -9.36 -27.21 5.88
N LEU A 614 -9.65 -26.16 5.11
CA LEU A 614 -8.67 -25.57 4.18
C LEU A 614 -7.64 -24.66 4.87
N MET A 615 -8.04 -23.97 5.95
CA MET A 615 -7.15 -23.03 6.62
C MET A 615 -6.23 -23.67 7.66
N ALA A 616 -6.62 -24.82 8.25
CA ALA A 616 -5.83 -25.49 9.28
C ALA A 616 -4.43 -25.92 8.77
N PRO A 617 -4.26 -26.55 7.59
CA PRO A 617 -2.94 -26.92 7.08
C PRO A 617 -2.01 -25.72 6.86
N MET A 618 -2.57 -24.56 6.50
CA MET A 618 -1.77 -23.33 6.38
C MET A 618 -1.25 -22.85 7.74
N ARG A 619 -2.09 -22.92 8.79
CA ARG A 619 -1.67 -22.51 10.15
C ARG A 619 -0.65 -23.48 10.73
N GLU A 620 -0.82 -24.77 10.51
CA GLU A 620 0.16 -25.77 10.92
C GLU A 620 1.52 -25.54 10.24
N GLU A 621 1.49 -25.21 8.95
CA GLU A 621 2.72 -24.90 8.21
C GLU A 621 3.34 -23.58 8.68
N ALA A 622 2.52 -22.59 9.03
CA ALA A 622 3.00 -21.34 9.60
C ALA A 622 3.73 -21.57 10.95
N ALA A 623 3.22 -22.49 11.78
CA ALA A 623 3.91 -22.88 13.02
C ALA A 623 5.27 -23.53 12.71
N ARG A 624 5.35 -24.44 11.72
CA ARG A 624 6.62 -25.06 11.31
C ARG A 624 7.64 -24.02 10.80
N ILE A 625 7.20 -23.06 10.00
CA ILE A 625 8.05 -21.95 9.49
C ILE A 625 8.66 -21.16 10.64
N LEU A 626 7.89 -20.90 11.71
CA LEU A 626 8.39 -20.22 12.92
C LEU A 626 9.32 -21.11 13.73
N ASP A 627 8.99 -22.38 13.95
CA ASP A 627 9.80 -23.34 14.72
C ASP A 627 11.15 -23.60 14.05
N GLU A 628 11.18 -23.65 12.72
CA GLU A 628 12.41 -23.78 11.93
C GLU A 628 13.22 -22.47 11.87
N GLY A 629 12.63 -21.36 12.32
CA GLY A 629 13.25 -20.03 12.29
C GLY A 629 13.51 -19.54 10.87
N ILE A 630 12.65 -19.88 9.92
CA ILE A 630 12.66 -19.34 8.55
C ILE A 630 12.38 -17.84 8.62
N VAL A 631 11.42 -17.46 9.45
CA VAL A 631 11.18 -16.10 9.93
C VAL A 631 11.10 -16.10 11.46
N ASN A 632 11.22 -14.92 12.07
CA ASN A 632 11.34 -14.84 13.53
C ASN A 632 10.02 -14.45 14.22
N HIS A 633 9.08 -13.86 13.47
CA HIS A 633 7.87 -13.28 14.06
C HIS A 633 6.63 -13.59 13.22
N PRO A 634 5.48 -13.85 13.87
CA PRO A 634 4.22 -14.11 13.21
C PRO A 634 3.73 -12.98 12.29
N TYR A 635 4.06 -11.71 12.59
CA TYR A 635 3.70 -10.63 11.69
C TYR A 635 4.37 -10.73 10.31
N GLU A 636 5.55 -11.38 10.20
CA GLU A 636 6.23 -11.63 8.93
C GLU A 636 5.42 -12.59 8.05
N ILE A 637 4.85 -13.63 8.67
CA ILE A 637 3.91 -14.56 8.01
C ILE A 637 2.62 -13.84 7.62
N ASN A 638 2.01 -13.10 8.55
CA ASN A 638 0.76 -12.38 8.30
C ASN A 638 0.90 -11.40 7.13
N MET A 639 1.98 -10.62 7.11
CA MET A 639 2.23 -9.65 6.04
C MET A 639 2.56 -10.33 4.71
N SER A 640 3.32 -11.44 4.74
CA SER A 640 3.60 -12.23 3.53
C SER A 640 2.31 -12.76 2.90
N MET A 641 1.39 -13.28 3.70
CA MET A 641 0.11 -13.76 3.21
C MET A 641 -0.80 -12.64 2.70
N VAL A 642 -0.88 -11.51 3.40
CA VAL A 642 -1.70 -10.37 2.98
C VAL A 642 -1.16 -9.74 1.69
N PHE A 643 0.15 -9.51 1.60
CA PHE A 643 0.77 -8.79 0.48
C PHE A 643 1.21 -9.68 -0.68
N GLY A 644 1.47 -10.97 -0.43
CA GLY A 644 1.92 -11.93 -1.45
C GLY A 644 0.81 -12.82 -2.00
N ALA A 645 -0.11 -13.27 -1.14
CA ALA A 645 -1.20 -14.17 -1.52
C ALA A 645 -2.58 -13.49 -1.60
N GLY A 646 -2.72 -12.26 -1.14
CA GLY A 646 -4.01 -11.57 -1.07
C GLY A 646 -4.92 -12.11 0.05
N PHE A 647 -4.34 -12.63 1.14
CA PHE A 647 -5.10 -12.99 2.34
C PHE A 647 -5.94 -11.79 2.80
N PRO A 648 -7.20 -12.01 3.25
CA PRO A 648 -8.12 -10.93 3.57
C PRO A 648 -7.58 -9.96 4.65
N PRO A 649 -7.26 -8.69 4.32
CA PRO A 649 -6.69 -7.74 5.27
C PRO A 649 -7.57 -7.48 6.50
N PHE A 650 -8.90 -7.50 6.33
CA PHE A 650 -9.84 -7.29 7.45
C PHE A 650 -9.82 -8.40 8.51
N LYS A 651 -9.07 -9.48 8.28
CA LYS A 651 -8.82 -10.56 9.24
C LYS A 651 -7.47 -10.43 9.95
N GLY A 652 -6.64 -9.46 9.58
CA GLY A 652 -5.35 -9.19 10.22
C GLY A 652 -4.19 -10.07 9.78
N GLY A 653 -4.44 -11.19 9.11
CA GLY A 653 -3.45 -12.18 8.68
C GLY A 653 -3.82 -13.60 9.07
N LEU A 654 -2.99 -14.55 8.67
CA LEU A 654 -3.21 -15.98 8.89
C LEU A 654 -3.20 -16.37 10.39
N LEU A 655 -2.33 -15.71 11.17
CA LEU A 655 -2.09 -15.94 12.60
C LEU A 655 -2.63 -14.80 13.49
N ALA A 656 -3.46 -13.90 12.98
CA ALA A 656 -3.88 -12.70 13.70
C ALA A 656 -4.70 -12.96 14.97
N SER A 657 -5.31 -14.14 15.13
CA SER A 657 -6.13 -14.48 16.31
C SER A 657 -5.31 -14.91 17.53
N GLU A 658 -3.99 -15.16 17.42
CA GLU A 658 -3.21 -15.82 18.46
C GLU A 658 -2.21 -14.92 19.20
N GLU A 659 -1.87 -13.73 18.71
CA GLU A 659 -0.65 -13.06 19.17
C GLU A 659 -0.66 -11.56 19.49
N PHE A 660 -1.64 -10.78 19.09
CA PHE A 660 -1.59 -9.34 19.36
C PHE A 660 -2.06 -8.94 20.77
N SER A 661 -2.36 -9.90 21.62
CA SER A 661 -2.68 -9.66 23.04
C SER A 661 -1.45 -9.53 23.96
N ASN A 662 -0.23 -9.77 23.47
CA ASN A 662 0.99 -9.86 24.33
C ASN A 662 2.19 -9.01 23.88
N SER A 663 2.03 -8.00 23.02
CA SER A 663 3.16 -7.14 22.66
C SER A 663 2.87 -5.65 22.80
#